data_3475cb10a32b0b035956b067c3cb2fc9
#
_entry.id   3475cb10a32b0b035956b067c3cb2fc9
#
_cell.length_a   1.000
_cell.length_b   1.000
_cell.length_c   1.000
_cell.angle_alpha   90.00
_cell.angle_beta   90.00
_cell.angle_gamma   90.00
#
_symmetry.space_group_name_H-M   'P 1'
#
loop_
_entity.id
_entity.type
_entity.pdbx_description
1 polymer ?
#
loop_
_entity_poly.entity_id
_entity_poly.type
_entity_poly.pdbx_seq_one_letter_code
_entity_poly.pdbx_strand_id
1 'polypeptide(L)'
;MSYFVTGATGFIGRYLVQELLDRREGEVYVLCREGSRSRLEALVEEWGTDRVTPVIGDLGEDDLGLSSQWITAHRGKIEHFFHLAAVYDMTASDELNQTMNVDGTRHAVELAARLEAGHFHQVSSIAASGDFHGVFEESMFDEGQRLPSPYHRTKFESEKIVREECTVPWRVYRPAVVVGDSETGAMDKIDGPYYFFGLLKRLRDTLPGWVPLVGIDLGDTNVVPVDYVARAMDHLAHRPGLDGQAFHLVNPEPQGTVDMINTFAAAARAPQFAVPVDRSVTGLVPTRLLPRSLRPTALLGAALRLPPVHLALSQTIGRLGIPPEVLGHVSFPTVYASRATERALAGSGISVPDLESYASTLWSWWEEVLDESIKDDAATVRALANKTVVITGASSGIGRVTAVQVAKAGAVPILVARGRDKLESTQRLIERHGGTAYAYPCDLSDLDAIDTLTKQLCEDFEHVDFVVNNAGRSNRRSLKLSEDRFHDFERTMQLNYFGAIRLVMGLLPRMREQKSGHVVNISSIGVLTSPPRFSAYVASKAALDAWANVVSSEVIGDGVSFTSIHMPLVRTPMIAPTKLYDRFPTISPGEAAHKVIRALVDRPHEINTATGNLGALAHTLAPKTAFRVLHLAYQVFPDSSAAKGQAPGQGPGRPRAEGEQMMLARVLKGVHW
;
A
#
# COMPACT_ATOMS: atom_id res chain seq x y z
N MET A 1 0.18 6.39 34.56
CA MET A 1 1.28 6.74 33.66
C MET A 1 0.80 7.85 32.75
N SER A 2 1.64 8.82 32.41
CA SER A 2 1.29 9.82 31.39
C SER A 2 2.44 9.96 30.41
N TYR A 3 2.09 10.24 29.16
CA TYR A 3 3.01 10.30 28.05
C TYR A 3 3.05 11.72 27.49
N PHE A 4 4.23 12.17 27.11
CA PHE A 4 4.37 13.39 26.30
C PHE A 4 5.05 13.02 24.98
N VAL A 5 4.42 13.34 23.85
CA VAL A 5 4.87 12.89 22.53
C VAL A 5 5.05 14.09 21.61
N THR A 6 6.26 14.30 21.10
CA THR A 6 6.49 15.21 19.99
C THR A 6 6.48 14.44 18.68
N GLY A 7 5.98 15.04 17.60
CA GLY A 7 5.94 14.38 16.29
C GLY A 7 4.85 13.30 16.13
N ALA A 8 3.82 13.29 16.98
CA ALA A 8 2.73 12.32 16.92
C ALA A 8 1.91 12.37 15.62
N THR A 9 1.88 13.49 14.93
CA THR A 9 1.22 13.62 13.60
C THR A 9 2.08 13.08 12.46
N GLY A 10 3.33 12.70 12.75
CA GLY A 10 4.25 12.08 11.80
C GLY A 10 3.99 10.59 11.62
N PHE A 11 4.68 9.98 10.64
CA PHE A 11 4.45 8.59 10.25
C PHE A 11 4.65 7.59 11.41
N ILE A 12 5.81 7.57 12.05
CA ILE A 12 6.07 6.67 13.20
C ILE A 12 5.24 7.10 14.40
N GLY A 13 5.09 8.42 14.63
CA GLY A 13 4.46 8.95 15.83
C GLY A 13 3.01 8.55 15.99
N ARG A 14 2.21 8.54 14.92
CA ARG A 14 0.80 8.12 15.00
C ARG A 14 0.65 6.63 15.30
N TYR A 15 1.54 5.77 14.78
CA TYR A 15 1.56 4.35 15.11
C TYR A 15 1.97 4.12 16.56
N LEU A 16 2.94 4.88 17.06
CA LEU A 16 3.32 4.80 18.47
C LEU A 16 2.18 5.25 19.39
N VAL A 17 1.51 6.37 19.08
CA VAL A 17 0.35 6.83 19.87
C VAL A 17 -0.75 5.76 19.87
N GLN A 18 -1.04 5.16 18.72
CA GLN A 18 -2.02 4.06 18.63
C GLN A 18 -1.61 2.87 19.52
N GLU A 19 -0.36 2.43 19.49
CA GLU A 19 0.13 1.34 20.35
C GLU A 19 0.01 1.69 21.85
N LEU A 20 0.30 2.95 22.22
CA LEU A 20 0.13 3.42 23.60
C LEU A 20 -1.34 3.41 24.02
N LEU A 21 -2.24 3.82 23.15
CA LEU A 21 -3.69 3.81 23.41
C LEU A 21 -4.25 2.39 23.54
N ASP A 22 -3.78 1.46 22.72
CA ASP A 22 -4.27 0.09 22.67
C ASP A 22 -3.72 -0.77 23.82
N ARG A 23 -2.49 -0.52 24.26
CA ARG A 23 -1.77 -1.40 25.20
C ARG A 23 -1.52 -0.80 26.57
N ARG A 24 -1.65 0.51 26.71
CA ARG A 24 -1.29 1.23 27.93
C ARG A 24 -2.46 2.04 28.46
N GLU A 25 -2.40 2.33 29.73
CA GLU A 25 -3.33 3.26 30.39
C GLU A 25 -2.65 4.62 30.59
N GLY A 26 -3.43 5.68 30.70
CA GLY A 26 -2.95 7.03 31.00
C GLY A 26 -3.19 8.03 29.88
N GLU A 27 -2.89 9.28 30.19
CA GLU A 27 -3.05 10.43 29.31
C GLU A 27 -1.88 10.53 28.33
N VAL A 28 -2.14 10.92 27.10
CA VAL A 28 -1.15 11.18 26.06
C VAL A 28 -1.20 12.67 25.68
N TYR A 29 -0.22 13.43 26.10
CA TYR A 29 -0.05 14.83 25.72
C TYR A 29 0.73 14.89 24.40
N VAL A 30 0.18 15.53 23.39
CA VAL A 30 0.76 15.60 22.05
C VAL A 30 1.14 17.01 21.70
N LEU A 31 2.44 17.27 21.54
CA LEU A 31 2.92 18.56 21.06
C LEU A 31 2.56 18.75 19.58
N CYS A 32 1.87 19.84 19.27
CA CYS A 32 1.59 20.24 17.90
C CYS A 32 1.66 21.76 17.73
N ARG A 33 2.04 22.20 16.53
CA ARG A 33 1.96 23.61 16.15
C ARG A 33 0.51 23.99 15.89
N GLU A 34 0.15 25.25 16.12
CA GLU A 34 -1.21 25.75 15.85
C GLU A 34 -1.71 25.38 14.44
N GLY A 35 -0.85 25.53 13.42
CA GLY A 35 -1.18 25.16 12.04
C GLY A 35 -1.37 23.66 11.79
N SER A 36 -1.01 22.78 12.75
CA SER A 36 -1.20 21.33 12.66
C SER A 36 -2.33 20.80 13.56
N ARG A 37 -3.00 21.70 14.27
CA ARG A 37 -4.04 21.36 15.24
C ARG A 37 -5.21 20.59 14.62
N SER A 38 -5.73 21.06 13.50
CA SER A 38 -6.82 20.40 12.79
C SER A 38 -6.47 18.99 12.32
N ARG A 39 -5.20 18.77 11.92
CA ARG A 39 -4.71 17.45 11.56
C ARG A 39 -4.64 16.51 12.78
N LEU A 40 -4.24 17.02 13.94
CA LEU A 40 -4.23 16.25 15.17
C LEU A 40 -5.64 15.93 15.65
N GLU A 41 -6.57 16.90 15.60
CA GLU A 41 -7.97 16.70 15.96
C GLU A 41 -8.62 15.59 15.11
N ALA A 42 -8.34 15.56 13.80
CA ALA A 42 -8.79 14.49 12.92
C ALA A 42 -8.21 13.10 13.30
N LEU A 43 -6.96 13.04 13.76
CA LEU A 43 -6.36 11.81 14.25
C LEU A 43 -6.98 11.37 15.59
N VAL A 44 -7.26 12.30 16.51
CA VAL A 44 -7.93 12.01 17.78
C VAL A 44 -9.33 11.45 17.54
N GLU A 45 -10.07 12.01 16.59
CA GLU A 45 -11.36 11.46 16.16
C GLU A 45 -11.22 10.04 15.57
N GLU A 46 -10.18 9.81 14.75
CA GLU A 46 -9.89 8.48 14.19
C GLU A 46 -9.53 7.45 15.28
N TRP A 47 -8.78 7.85 16.30
CA TRP A 47 -8.47 7.01 17.46
C TRP A 47 -9.67 6.77 18.39
N GLY A 48 -10.72 7.60 18.30
CA GLY A 48 -11.97 7.41 19.05
C GLY A 48 -11.80 7.47 20.57
N THR A 49 -10.91 8.33 21.06
CA THR A 49 -10.54 8.41 22.49
C THR A 49 -10.46 9.86 22.98
N ASP A 50 -10.77 10.07 24.24
CA ASP A 50 -10.57 11.32 24.99
C ASP A 50 -9.23 11.39 25.76
N ARG A 51 -8.41 10.34 25.68
CA ARG A 51 -7.13 10.24 26.37
C ARG A 51 -5.99 11.03 25.71
N VAL A 52 -6.20 11.60 24.54
CA VAL A 52 -5.19 12.39 23.83
C VAL A 52 -5.50 13.88 23.99
N THR A 53 -4.56 14.60 24.59
CA THR A 53 -4.67 16.04 24.83
C THR A 53 -3.68 16.79 23.94
N PRO A 54 -4.14 17.61 22.96
CA PRO A 54 -3.29 18.51 22.20
C PRO A 54 -2.61 19.56 23.09
N VAL A 55 -1.30 19.74 22.91
CA VAL A 55 -0.51 20.78 23.57
C VAL A 55 0.13 21.64 22.49
N ILE A 56 -0.22 22.92 22.46
CA ILE A 56 0.28 23.85 21.44
C ILE A 56 1.69 24.29 21.81
N GLY A 57 2.61 24.18 20.84
CA GLY A 57 4.00 24.59 21.00
C GLY A 57 4.83 24.41 19.73
N ASP A 58 6.11 24.77 19.77
CA ASP A 58 7.04 24.67 18.65
C ASP A 58 8.42 24.20 19.11
N LEU A 59 9.05 23.31 18.36
CA LEU A 59 10.38 22.77 18.65
C LEU A 59 11.49 23.84 18.63
N GLY A 60 11.30 24.89 17.84
CA GLY A 60 12.25 25.98 17.72
C GLY A 60 12.27 26.96 18.91
N GLU A 61 11.33 26.80 19.85
CA GLU A 61 11.19 27.69 21.01
C GLU A 61 11.68 27.01 22.29
N ASP A 62 12.22 27.84 23.22
CA ASP A 62 12.57 27.39 24.55
C ASP A 62 11.35 26.72 25.22
N ASP A 63 11.58 25.67 25.99
CA ASP A 63 10.54 24.89 26.62
C ASP A 63 9.48 24.33 25.62
N LEU A 64 9.84 24.23 24.35
CA LEU A 64 8.94 23.90 23.24
C LEU A 64 7.73 24.86 23.12
N GLY A 65 7.88 26.11 23.54
CA GLY A 65 6.83 27.14 23.57
C GLY A 65 5.76 26.94 24.66
N LEU A 66 5.99 26.07 25.63
CA LEU A 66 5.02 25.79 26.69
C LEU A 66 5.08 26.83 27.81
N SER A 67 3.90 27.20 28.33
CA SER A 67 3.83 28.13 29.43
C SER A 67 4.40 27.56 30.72
N SER A 68 5.06 28.39 31.53
CA SER A 68 5.56 27.99 32.85
C SER A 68 4.47 27.43 33.78
N GLN A 69 3.22 27.89 33.60
CA GLN A 69 2.08 27.37 34.32
C GLN A 69 1.78 25.91 33.93
N TRP A 70 1.81 25.59 32.64
CA TRP A 70 1.60 24.23 32.16
C TRP A 70 2.71 23.28 32.66
N ILE A 71 3.96 23.70 32.55
CA ILE A 71 5.13 22.95 33.02
C ILE A 71 5.01 22.65 34.51
N THR A 72 4.68 23.67 35.31
CA THR A 72 4.51 23.52 36.78
C THR A 72 3.36 22.57 37.12
N ALA A 73 2.26 22.61 36.38
CA ALA A 73 1.10 21.74 36.58
C ALA A 73 1.37 20.26 36.24
N HIS A 74 2.33 19.99 35.35
CA HIS A 74 2.64 18.64 34.86
C HIS A 74 3.96 18.07 35.40
N ARG A 75 4.69 18.83 36.22
CA ARG A 75 5.94 18.42 36.83
C ARG A 75 5.77 17.14 37.66
N GLY A 76 6.62 16.13 37.43
CA GLY A 76 6.59 14.83 38.06
C GLY A 76 5.42 13.93 37.63
N LYS A 77 4.64 14.33 36.62
CA LYS A 77 3.48 13.56 36.13
C LYS A 77 3.77 12.81 34.83
N ILE A 78 4.76 13.26 34.04
CA ILE A 78 5.13 12.65 32.77
C ILE A 78 6.07 11.47 33.03
N GLU A 79 5.62 10.25 32.82
CA GLU A 79 6.42 9.04 32.99
C GLU A 79 7.36 8.83 31.79
N HIS A 80 6.83 9.01 30.58
CA HIS A 80 7.56 8.79 29.34
C HIS A 80 7.46 10.01 28.43
N PHE A 81 8.60 10.59 28.07
CA PHE A 81 8.71 11.67 27.10
C PHE A 81 9.28 11.12 25.80
N PHE A 82 8.45 10.98 24.76
CA PHE A 82 8.85 10.50 23.45
C PHE A 82 9.15 11.66 22.50
N HIS A 83 10.39 11.76 22.04
CA HIS A 83 10.81 12.78 21.08
C HIS A 83 11.04 12.16 19.69
N LEU A 84 10.00 12.28 18.82
CA LEU A 84 10.00 11.80 17.44
C LEU A 84 10.04 12.94 16.44
N ALA A 85 9.72 14.16 16.87
CA ALA A 85 9.66 15.30 15.97
C ALA A 85 11.05 15.60 15.40
N ALA A 86 11.16 15.58 14.09
CA ALA A 86 12.34 15.94 13.33
C ALA A 86 11.92 16.30 11.91
N VAL A 87 12.69 17.14 11.24
CA VAL A 87 12.57 17.33 9.79
C VAL A 87 13.29 16.15 9.12
N TYR A 88 12.52 15.38 8.37
CA TYR A 88 13.01 14.32 7.51
C TYR A 88 12.73 14.71 6.06
N ASP A 89 13.55 15.62 5.54
CA ASP A 89 13.52 16.04 4.15
C ASP A 89 14.96 16.25 3.69
N MET A 90 15.42 15.41 2.76
CA MET A 90 16.77 15.48 2.22
C MET A 90 17.02 16.76 1.41
N THR A 91 15.96 17.46 1.04
CA THR A 91 16.00 18.72 0.29
C THR A 91 15.87 19.96 1.19
N ALA A 92 15.59 19.75 2.49
CA ALA A 92 15.47 20.83 3.45
C ALA A 92 16.82 21.57 3.65
N SER A 93 16.76 22.87 3.87
CA SER A 93 17.95 23.67 4.13
C SER A 93 18.70 23.20 5.39
N ASP A 94 20.02 23.40 5.41
CA ASP A 94 20.87 23.10 6.57
C ASP A 94 20.38 23.81 7.83
N GLU A 95 19.95 25.05 7.69
CA GLU A 95 19.44 25.90 8.77
C GLU A 95 18.16 25.33 9.39
N LEU A 96 17.21 24.89 8.57
CA LEU A 96 15.98 24.25 9.05
C LEU A 96 16.27 22.91 9.75
N ASN A 97 17.16 22.10 9.17
CA ASN A 97 17.61 20.86 9.79
C ASN A 97 18.30 21.12 11.15
N GLN A 98 19.15 22.16 11.24
CA GLN A 98 19.81 22.54 12.49
C GLN A 98 18.79 22.93 13.55
N THR A 99 17.91 23.88 13.25
CA THR A 99 16.92 24.41 14.21
C THR A 99 15.96 23.33 14.69
N MET A 100 15.42 22.53 13.76
CA MET A 100 14.37 21.58 14.12
C MET A 100 14.90 20.26 14.71
N ASN A 101 16.05 19.78 14.23
CA ASN A 101 16.57 18.48 14.66
C ASN A 101 17.55 18.62 15.84
N VAL A 102 18.42 19.61 15.83
CA VAL A 102 19.47 19.76 16.84
C VAL A 102 18.99 20.62 18.00
N ASP A 103 18.62 21.90 17.71
CA ASP A 103 18.18 22.83 18.76
C ASP A 103 16.84 22.35 19.36
N GLY A 104 15.90 21.86 18.53
CA GLY A 104 14.65 21.27 18.99
C GLY A 104 14.84 20.05 19.91
N THR A 105 15.89 19.23 19.67
CA THR A 105 16.23 18.14 20.59
C THR A 105 16.77 18.67 21.92
N ARG A 106 17.58 19.73 21.91
CA ARG A 106 18.08 20.35 23.14
C ARG A 106 16.92 20.91 23.97
N HIS A 107 16.02 21.67 23.35
CA HIS A 107 14.82 22.19 24.04
C HIS A 107 13.94 21.04 24.59
N ALA A 108 13.83 19.92 23.88
CA ALA A 108 13.08 18.76 24.36
C ALA A 108 13.75 18.10 25.59
N VAL A 109 15.07 17.97 25.60
CA VAL A 109 15.85 17.44 26.72
C VAL A 109 15.74 18.38 27.95
N GLU A 110 15.85 19.67 27.76
CA GLU A 110 15.67 20.66 28.82
C GLU A 110 14.26 20.65 29.40
N LEU A 111 13.23 20.58 28.54
CA LEU A 111 11.85 20.46 29.00
C LEU A 111 11.62 19.17 29.77
N ALA A 112 12.15 18.03 29.31
CA ALA A 112 12.02 16.76 30.02
C ALA A 112 12.62 16.82 31.42
N ALA A 113 13.76 17.49 31.59
CA ALA A 113 14.37 17.75 32.88
C ALA A 113 13.50 18.67 33.77
N ARG A 114 12.94 19.74 33.23
CA ARG A 114 12.03 20.65 33.94
C ARG A 114 10.73 20.00 34.37
N LEU A 115 10.20 19.10 33.54
CA LEU A 115 9.02 18.29 33.85
C LEU A 115 9.32 17.16 34.85
N GLU A 116 10.58 16.94 35.21
CA GLU A 116 11.00 15.76 35.99
C GLU A 116 10.44 14.46 35.39
N ALA A 117 10.57 14.31 34.05
CA ALA A 117 10.08 13.16 33.33
C ALA A 117 10.76 11.87 33.82
N GLY A 118 10.02 10.77 33.90
CA GLY A 118 10.58 9.48 34.32
C GLY A 118 11.63 8.95 33.34
N HIS A 119 11.35 9.04 32.03
CA HIS A 119 12.23 8.56 30.95
C HIS A 119 12.13 9.47 29.72
N PHE A 120 13.25 9.67 29.05
CA PHE A 120 13.33 10.34 27.75
C PHE A 120 13.62 9.33 26.63
N HIS A 121 12.83 9.34 25.57
CA HIS A 121 12.92 8.41 24.45
C HIS A 121 13.20 9.16 23.16
N GLN A 122 14.43 9.05 22.65
CA GLN A 122 14.86 9.70 21.40
C GLN A 122 14.68 8.78 20.20
N VAL A 123 13.95 9.20 19.18
CA VAL A 123 13.96 8.54 17.88
C VAL A 123 15.05 9.14 17.00
N SER A 124 16.19 8.46 16.98
CA SER A 124 17.33 8.73 16.11
C SER A 124 17.14 8.04 14.76
N SER A 125 18.17 7.54 14.15
CA SER A 125 18.17 6.75 12.90
C SER A 125 19.47 5.97 12.78
N ILE A 126 19.49 4.89 12.00
CA ILE A 126 20.76 4.28 11.57
C ILE A 126 21.67 5.27 10.83
N ALA A 127 21.14 6.37 10.28
CA ALA A 127 21.90 7.43 9.66
C ALA A 127 22.94 8.10 10.60
N ALA A 128 22.78 7.99 11.93
CA ALA A 128 23.77 8.47 12.88
C ALA A 128 25.14 7.76 12.76
N SER A 129 25.19 6.55 12.17
CA SER A 129 26.45 5.85 11.86
C SER A 129 27.25 6.47 10.69
N GLY A 130 26.66 7.42 9.95
CA GLY A 130 27.30 8.04 8.79
C GLY A 130 27.77 7.02 7.73
N ASP A 131 29.02 7.17 7.27
CA ASP A 131 29.65 6.27 6.32
C ASP A 131 30.59 5.23 7.00
N PHE A 132 30.25 4.78 8.20
CA PHE A 132 31.03 3.76 8.90
C PHE A 132 31.09 2.46 8.07
N HIS A 133 32.27 1.86 7.99
CA HIS A 133 32.50 0.62 7.26
C HIS A 133 32.65 -0.55 8.22
N GLY A 134 31.79 -1.52 8.11
CA GLY A 134 31.81 -2.74 8.92
C GLY A 134 30.57 -2.91 9.79
N VAL A 135 30.71 -3.61 10.92
CA VAL A 135 29.59 -3.86 11.84
C VAL A 135 29.50 -2.73 12.84
N PHE A 136 28.37 -2.00 12.84
CA PHE A 136 28.06 -0.95 13.80
C PHE A 136 27.18 -1.55 14.90
N GLU A 137 27.74 -1.66 16.09
CA GLU A 137 27.01 -2.20 17.26
C GLU A 137 26.14 -1.12 17.94
N GLU A 138 25.15 -1.54 18.70
CA GLU A 138 24.21 -0.64 19.39
C GLU A 138 24.90 0.23 20.44
N SER A 139 26.01 -0.25 21.03
CA SER A 139 26.87 0.51 21.96
C SER A 139 27.73 1.57 21.30
N MET A 140 27.97 1.46 19.99
CA MET A 140 28.81 2.40 19.23
C MET A 140 28.07 3.69 18.94
N PHE A 141 28.81 4.80 18.85
CA PHE A 141 28.24 6.11 18.54
C PHE A 141 29.21 6.98 17.75
N ASP A 142 30.22 7.56 18.39
CA ASP A 142 31.24 8.43 17.77
C ASP A 142 32.52 7.61 17.51
N GLU A 143 32.59 7.04 16.31
CA GLU A 143 33.69 6.19 15.84
C GLU A 143 34.57 6.94 14.82
N GLY A 144 34.42 8.26 14.71
CA GLY A 144 35.12 9.07 13.73
C GLY A 144 34.60 8.96 12.31
N GLN A 145 33.39 8.45 12.12
CA GLN A 145 32.72 8.31 10.82
C GLN A 145 32.44 9.69 10.19
N ARG A 146 32.48 9.76 8.85
CA ARG A 146 32.04 10.95 8.14
C ARG A 146 30.53 10.98 8.06
N LEU A 147 29.96 12.17 8.11
CA LEU A 147 28.52 12.43 8.05
C LEU A 147 28.19 13.05 6.68
N PRO A 148 27.83 12.25 5.66
CA PRO A 148 27.85 12.66 4.26
C PRO A 148 26.74 13.64 3.86
N SER A 149 25.69 13.80 4.66
CA SER A 149 24.61 14.75 4.39
C SER A 149 24.18 15.50 5.64
N PRO A 150 23.46 16.63 5.50
CA PRO A 150 22.87 17.36 6.63
C PRO A 150 22.01 16.47 7.54
N TYR A 151 21.26 15.53 6.95
CA TYR A 151 20.45 14.59 7.72
C TYR A 151 21.29 13.67 8.62
N HIS A 152 22.39 13.08 8.10
CA HIS A 152 23.31 12.26 8.91
C HIS A 152 23.90 13.08 10.05
N ARG A 153 24.36 14.30 9.74
CA ARG A 153 24.95 15.21 10.71
C ARG A 153 23.96 15.56 11.83
N THR A 154 22.77 16.02 11.48
CA THR A 154 21.81 16.46 12.49
C THR A 154 21.25 15.31 13.33
N LYS A 155 21.10 14.09 12.77
CA LYS A 155 20.75 12.91 13.55
C LYS A 155 21.85 12.49 14.52
N PHE A 156 23.11 12.57 14.11
CA PHE A 156 24.24 12.34 14.98
C PHE A 156 24.30 13.39 16.11
N GLU A 157 24.23 14.69 15.78
CA GLU A 157 24.28 15.78 16.75
C GLU A 157 23.11 15.72 17.74
N SER A 158 21.89 15.42 17.28
CA SER A 158 20.73 15.23 18.15
C SER A 158 20.93 14.10 19.16
N GLU A 159 21.46 12.95 18.69
CA GLU A 159 21.73 11.82 19.59
C GLU A 159 22.86 12.15 20.58
N LYS A 160 23.87 12.92 20.16
CA LYS A 160 24.94 13.39 21.02
C LYS A 160 24.42 14.25 22.19
N ILE A 161 23.49 15.18 21.90
CA ILE A 161 22.81 15.98 22.93
C ILE A 161 22.14 15.09 23.97
N VAL A 162 21.40 14.08 23.54
CA VAL A 162 20.72 13.17 24.49
C VAL A 162 21.72 12.42 25.35
N ARG A 163 22.83 11.96 24.77
CA ARG A 163 23.86 11.21 25.50
C ARG A 163 24.66 12.08 26.50
N GLU A 164 24.90 13.32 26.15
CA GLU A 164 25.79 14.22 26.93
C GLU A 164 25.01 15.17 27.86
N GLU A 165 23.82 15.64 27.43
CA GLU A 165 23.11 16.73 28.15
C GLU A 165 21.84 16.23 28.86
N CYS A 166 21.26 15.02 28.50
CA CYS A 166 20.04 14.54 29.13
C CYS A 166 20.29 14.09 30.58
N THR A 167 19.61 14.72 31.52
CA THR A 167 19.74 14.43 32.96
C THR A 167 18.71 13.45 33.48
N VAL A 168 17.69 13.12 32.70
CA VAL A 168 16.71 12.06 33.02
C VAL A 168 17.14 10.74 32.37
N PRO A 169 16.70 9.57 32.90
CA PRO A 169 16.97 8.29 32.25
C PRO A 169 16.54 8.32 30.79
N TRP A 170 17.40 7.91 29.87
CA TRP A 170 17.12 8.02 28.43
C TRP A 170 17.32 6.69 27.69
N ARG A 171 16.64 6.57 26.53
CA ARG A 171 16.81 5.48 25.58
C ARG A 171 16.77 6.05 24.16
N VAL A 172 17.61 5.51 23.28
CA VAL A 172 17.71 5.91 21.88
C VAL A 172 17.25 4.77 20.98
N TYR A 173 16.40 5.08 20.02
CA TYR A 173 15.95 4.12 19.00
C TYR A 173 16.49 4.53 17.64
N ARG A 174 17.15 3.62 16.94
CA ARG A 174 17.75 3.83 15.62
C ARG A 174 17.02 2.95 14.59
N PRO A 175 15.85 3.38 14.08
CA PRO A 175 15.18 2.65 13.03
C PRO A 175 16.00 2.65 11.74
N ALA A 176 15.89 1.56 10.97
CA ALA A 176 16.33 1.46 9.58
C ALA A 176 15.40 2.26 8.66
N VAL A 177 15.43 2.01 7.35
CA VAL A 177 14.49 2.61 6.41
C VAL A 177 13.09 2.10 6.73
N VAL A 178 12.24 2.99 7.24
CA VAL A 178 10.88 2.64 7.66
C VAL A 178 9.95 2.65 6.46
N VAL A 179 9.34 1.52 6.19
CA VAL A 179 8.33 1.36 5.13
C VAL A 179 6.92 1.30 5.72
N GLY A 180 5.90 1.21 4.87
CA GLY A 180 4.51 1.14 5.27
C GLY A 180 4.19 -0.01 6.23
N ASP A 181 3.02 0.05 6.79
CA ASP A 181 2.46 -0.95 7.70
C ASP A 181 2.41 -2.34 7.04
N SER A 182 2.85 -3.37 7.75
CA SER A 182 2.95 -4.72 7.18
C SER A 182 1.60 -5.38 6.88
N GLU A 183 0.52 -4.97 7.56
CA GLU A 183 -0.82 -5.52 7.38
C GLU A 183 -1.66 -4.74 6.37
N THR A 184 -1.58 -3.41 6.39
CA THR A 184 -2.40 -2.50 5.58
C THR A 184 -1.65 -1.91 4.39
N GLY A 185 -0.32 -1.85 4.44
CA GLY A 185 0.54 -1.18 3.48
C GLY A 185 0.60 0.34 3.64
N ALA A 186 -0.12 0.90 4.62
CA ALA A 186 -0.30 2.33 4.76
C ALA A 186 1.03 3.08 4.93
N MET A 187 1.24 4.06 4.07
CA MET A 187 2.38 4.95 4.01
C MET A 187 1.93 6.35 3.57
N ASP A 188 2.50 7.40 4.13
CA ASP A 188 2.05 8.78 3.87
C ASP A 188 2.66 9.41 2.63
N LYS A 189 3.88 9.02 2.28
CA LYS A 189 4.65 9.65 1.20
C LYS A 189 5.57 8.65 0.49
N ILE A 190 6.01 9.04 -0.70
CA ILE A 190 7.04 8.30 -1.44
C ILE A 190 8.39 8.58 -0.78
N ASP A 191 9.02 7.51 -0.26
CA ASP A 191 10.32 7.56 0.38
C ASP A 191 11.01 6.18 0.32
N GLY A 192 12.34 6.12 0.51
CA GLY A 192 13.09 4.87 0.48
C GLY A 192 12.82 4.02 -0.76
N PRO A 193 12.45 2.74 -0.62
CA PRO A 193 12.24 1.85 -1.76
C PRO A 193 11.09 2.25 -2.68
N TYR A 194 10.16 3.10 -2.23
CA TYR A 194 9.01 3.54 -3.05
C TYR A 194 9.43 4.37 -4.28
N TYR A 195 10.61 4.97 -4.29
CA TYR A 195 11.14 5.63 -5.49
C TYR A 195 11.30 4.69 -6.68
N PHE A 196 11.48 3.39 -6.45
CA PHE A 196 11.57 2.39 -7.52
C PHE A 196 10.20 1.92 -8.04
N PHE A 197 9.11 2.17 -7.31
CA PHE A 197 7.80 1.62 -7.66
C PHE A 197 7.26 2.18 -8.99
N GLY A 198 7.46 3.46 -9.27
CA GLY A 198 7.12 4.05 -10.56
C GLY A 198 7.86 3.41 -11.74
N LEU A 199 9.16 3.07 -11.56
CA LEU A 199 9.94 2.33 -12.53
C LEU A 199 9.40 0.91 -12.71
N LEU A 200 9.17 0.18 -11.62
CA LEU A 200 8.65 -1.18 -11.65
C LEU A 200 7.29 -1.25 -12.34
N LYS A 201 6.41 -0.26 -12.10
CA LYS A 201 5.13 -0.15 -12.80
C LYS A 201 5.32 0.00 -14.32
N ARG A 202 6.19 0.92 -14.76
CA ARG A 202 6.49 1.12 -16.19
C ARG A 202 7.05 -0.13 -16.83
N LEU A 203 7.98 -0.82 -16.16
CA LEU A 203 8.57 -2.09 -16.65
C LEU A 203 7.49 -3.18 -16.77
N ARG A 204 6.62 -3.32 -15.78
CA ARG A 204 5.49 -4.24 -15.82
C ARG A 204 4.56 -3.98 -17.00
N ASP A 205 4.26 -2.71 -17.25
CA ASP A 205 3.29 -2.30 -18.27
C ASP A 205 3.85 -2.39 -19.70
N THR A 206 5.19 -2.37 -19.85
CA THR A 206 5.89 -2.38 -21.15
C THR A 206 6.53 -3.70 -21.52
N LEU A 207 6.96 -4.50 -20.55
CA LEU A 207 7.73 -5.74 -20.77
C LEU A 207 7.03 -6.96 -20.15
N PRO A 208 7.10 -8.13 -20.82
CA PRO A 208 6.64 -9.36 -20.19
C PRO A 208 7.46 -9.68 -18.92
N GLY A 209 6.79 -10.12 -17.84
CA GLY A 209 7.43 -10.39 -16.54
C GLY A 209 8.52 -11.48 -16.54
N TRP A 210 8.68 -12.24 -17.63
CA TRP A 210 9.72 -13.25 -17.78
C TRP A 210 11.02 -12.70 -18.39
N VAL A 211 11.05 -11.45 -18.84
CA VAL A 211 12.25 -10.82 -19.42
C VAL A 211 13.24 -10.51 -18.30
N PRO A 212 14.44 -11.12 -18.27
CA PRO A 212 15.42 -10.79 -17.25
C PRO A 212 16.02 -9.40 -17.52
N LEU A 213 16.10 -8.59 -16.49
CA LEU A 213 16.79 -7.30 -16.55
C LEU A 213 18.21 -7.44 -16.00
N VAL A 214 19.13 -6.66 -16.53
CA VAL A 214 20.50 -6.61 -15.99
C VAL A 214 20.49 -5.71 -14.76
N GLY A 215 20.81 -6.29 -13.59
CA GLY A 215 20.98 -5.56 -12.34
C GLY A 215 22.40 -5.01 -12.18
N ILE A 216 22.52 -3.90 -11.48
CA ILE A 216 23.80 -3.38 -10.96
C ILE A 216 23.80 -3.70 -9.46
N ASP A 217 24.88 -4.28 -8.94
CA ASP A 217 25.05 -4.47 -7.51
C ASP A 217 25.07 -3.10 -6.81
N LEU A 218 24.00 -2.81 -6.06
CA LEU A 218 23.83 -1.56 -5.33
C LEU A 218 24.25 -1.69 -3.85
N GLY A 219 24.80 -2.84 -3.43
CA GLY A 219 25.14 -3.12 -2.03
C GLY A 219 23.94 -3.52 -1.17
N ASP A 220 24.11 -3.47 0.15
CA ASP A 220 23.09 -3.89 1.11
C ASP A 220 22.19 -2.72 1.55
N THR A 221 20.97 -3.06 1.94
CA THR A 221 19.98 -2.16 2.51
C THR A 221 19.31 -2.80 3.72
N ASN A 222 18.56 -2.02 4.46
CA ASN A 222 17.78 -2.52 5.59
C ASN A 222 16.44 -1.80 5.67
N VAL A 223 15.35 -2.54 5.57
CA VAL A 223 13.99 -2.01 5.62
C VAL A 223 13.18 -2.69 6.70
N VAL A 224 12.35 -1.91 7.41
CA VAL A 224 11.46 -2.39 8.47
C VAL A 224 10.09 -1.74 8.36
N PRO A 225 8.99 -2.44 8.66
CA PRO A 225 7.67 -1.85 8.61
C PRO A 225 7.40 -1.01 9.88
N VAL A 226 6.58 0.03 9.73
CA VAL A 226 6.31 1.01 10.80
C VAL A 226 5.64 0.41 12.02
N ASP A 227 4.78 -0.58 11.83
CA ASP A 227 4.10 -1.29 12.93
C ASP A 227 5.07 -2.09 13.80
N TYR A 228 6.13 -2.68 13.21
CA TYR A 228 7.22 -3.26 13.99
C TYR A 228 7.94 -2.19 14.81
N VAL A 229 8.29 -1.06 14.19
CA VAL A 229 9.02 0.03 14.87
C VAL A 229 8.22 0.55 16.07
N ALA A 230 6.93 0.83 15.89
CA ALA A 230 6.07 1.33 16.96
C ALA A 230 5.93 0.31 18.12
N ARG A 231 5.65 -0.97 17.78
CA ARG A 231 5.53 -2.05 18.78
C ARG A 231 6.84 -2.29 19.55
N ALA A 232 7.98 -2.26 18.85
CA ALA A 232 9.28 -2.41 19.48
C ALA A 232 9.59 -1.23 20.41
N MET A 233 9.32 -0.01 19.99
CA MET A 233 9.50 1.19 20.80
C MET A 233 8.63 1.15 22.07
N ASP A 234 7.34 0.83 21.96
CA ASP A 234 6.45 0.69 23.12
C ASP A 234 7.00 -0.35 24.10
N HIS A 235 7.35 -1.55 23.62
CA HIS A 235 7.86 -2.61 24.48
C HIS A 235 9.18 -2.21 25.17
N LEU A 236 10.13 -1.68 24.41
CA LEU A 236 11.44 -1.27 24.93
C LEU A 236 11.31 -0.08 25.90
N ALA A 237 10.37 0.84 25.68
CA ALA A 237 10.15 1.98 26.56
C ALA A 237 9.67 1.56 27.96
N HIS A 238 8.89 0.50 28.07
CA HIS A 238 8.31 0.03 29.35
C HIS A 238 9.10 -1.10 30.02
N ARG A 239 10.18 -1.58 29.38
CA ARG A 239 11.01 -2.62 29.97
C ARG A 239 12.03 -2.02 30.95
N PRO A 240 12.12 -2.48 32.21
CA PRO A 240 13.08 -1.94 33.19
C PRO A 240 14.54 -2.31 32.84
N GLY A 241 15.48 -1.49 33.29
CA GLY A 241 16.92 -1.77 33.22
C GLY A 241 17.54 -1.54 31.82
N LEU A 242 16.89 -0.75 30.96
CA LEU A 242 17.36 -0.44 29.62
C LEU A 242 17.83 1.00 29.44
N ASP A 243 17.97 1.75 30.54
CA ASP A 243 18.34 3.15 30.48
C ASP A 243 19.80 3.33 30.04
N GLY A 244 20.10 4.44 29.36
CA GLY A 244 21.41 4.72 28.80
C GLY A 244 21.80 3.89 27.58
N GLN A 245 20.85 3.16 26.98
CA GLN A 245 21.11 2.26 25.84
C GLN A 245 20.50 2.79 24.54
N ALA A 246 21.17 2.45 23.44
CA ALA A 246 20.62 2.61 22.09
C ALA A 246 20.19 1.25 21.55
N PHE A 247 19.15 1.25 20.72
CA PHE A 247 18.53 0.06 20.12
C PHE A 247 18.45 0.22 18.60
N HIS A 248 18.97 -0.74 17.86
CA HIS A 248 18.83 -0.79 16.42
C HIS A 248 17.49 -1.47 16.05
N LEU A 249 16.53 -0.69 15.56
CA LEU A 249 15.28 -1.22 15.05
C LEU A 249 15.45 -1.55 13.55
N VAL A 250 16.15 -2.63 13.29
CA VAL A 250 16.59 -3.07 11.97
C VAL A 250 16.16 -4.51 11.71
N ASN A 251 16.16 -4.92 10.45
CA ASN A 251 16.11 -6.34 10.12
C ASN A 251 17.48 -6.97 10.46
N PRO A 252 17.52 -7.99 11.35
CA PRO A 252 18.76 -8.66 11.71
C PRO A 252 19.52 -9.26 10.52
N GLU A 253 18.80 -9.66 9.48
CA GLU A 253 19.35 -10.15 8.23
C GLU A 253 19.27 -9.04 7.17
N PRO A 254 20.36 -8.29 6.88
CA PRO A 254 20.36 -7.25 5.87
C PRO A 254 20.09 -7.88 4.50
N GLN A 255 19.31 -7.16 3.68
CA GLN A 255 18.94 -7.62 2.34
C GLN A 255 19.80 -6.91 1.31
N GLY A 256 20.23 -7.63 0.28
CA GLY A 256 20.80 -6.99 -0.90
C GLY A 256 19.79 -6.02 -1.52
N THR A 257 20.23 -4.83 -1.90
CA THR A 257 19.33 -3.83 -2.50
C THR A 257 18.63 -4.38 -3.76
N VAL A 258 19.33 -5.17 -4.57
CA VAL A 258 18.74 -5.84 -5.75
C VAL A 258 17.70 -6.88 -5.35
N ASP A 259 17.92 -7.63 -4.26
CA ASP A 259 16.97 -8.63 -3.77
C ASP A 259 15.70 -7.95 -3.23
N MET A 260 15.83 -6.84 -2.51
CA MET A 260 14.70 -6.01 -2.09
C MET A 260 13.90 -5.50 -3.30
N ILE A 261 14.57 -4.96 -4.32
CA ILE A 261 13.91 -4.49 -5.55
C ILE A 261 13.22 -5.65 -6.27
N ASN A 262 13.84 -6.83 -6.34
CA ASN A 262 13.26 -8.02 -6.93
C ASN A 262 12.04 -8.53 -6.16
N THR A 263 12.05 -8.43 -4.84
CA THR A 263 10.87 -8.73 -4.00
C THR A 263 9.69 -7.83 -4.36
N PHE A 264 9.93 -6.52 -4.51
CA PHE A 264 8.90 -5.60 -4.99
C PHE A 264 8.53 -5.81 -6.47
N ALA A 265 9.49 -6.15 -7.33
CA ALA A 265 9.22 -6.50 -8.72
C ALA A 265 8.32 -7.74 -8.82
N ALA A 266 8.55 -8.75 -7.98
CA ALA A 266 7.68 -9.93 -7.88
C ALA A 266 6.27 -9.55 -7.40
N ALA A 267 6.17 -8.71 -6.37
CA ALA A 267 4.89 -8.17 -5.87
C ALA A 267 4.13 -7.40 -6.96
N ALA A 268 4.84 -6.58 -7.74
CA ALA A 268 4.34 -5.82 -8.88
C ALA A 268 4.07 -6.68 -10.12
N ARG A 269 4.63 -7.89 -10.20
CA ARG A 269 4.75 -8.73 -11.40
C ARG A 269 5.51 -8.08 -12.55
N ALA A 270 6.43 -7.22 -12.20
CA ALA A 270 7.39 -6.65 -13.11
C ALA A 270 8.50 -7.67 -13.43
N PRO A 271 9.24 -7.46 -14.54
CA PRO A 271 10.48 -8.16 -14.80
C PRO A 271 11.46 -8.01 -13.62
N GLN A 272 12.16 -9.09 -13.28
CA GLN A 272 13.15 -9.11 -12.21
C GLN A 272 14.55 -8.80 -12.75
N PHE A 273 15.34 -8.15 -11.92
CA PHE A 273 16.75 -7.93 -12.22
C PHE A 273 17.52 -9.24 -12.02
N ALA A 274 18.23 -9.68 -13.04
CA ALA A 274 19.16 -10.79 -12.90
C ALA A 274 20.27 -10.38 -11.92
N VAL A 275 20.55 -11.24 -10.94
CA VAL A 275 21.61 -11.02 -9.97
C VAL A 275 22.90 -10.75 -10.74
N PRO A 276 23.64 -9.69 -10.47
CA PRO A 276 24.93 -9.46 -11.09
C PRO A 276 25.80 -10.69 -10.84
N VAL A 277 26.49 -11.15 -11.88
CA VAL A 277 27.40 -12.28 -11.78
C VAL A 277 28.30 -12.05 -10.57
N ASP A 278 28.16 -12.91 -9.58
CA ASP A 278 28.89 -12.85 -8.31
C ASP A 278 30.36 -12.55 -8.58
N ARG A 279 30.96 -11.66 -7.81
CA ARG A 279 32.41 -11.36 -7.86
C ARG A 279 33.26 -12.60 -7.76
N SER A 280 32.76 -13.72 -7.19
CA SER A 280 33.42 -15.00 -7.11
C SER A 280 33.52 -15.73 -8.47
N VAL A 281 32.55 -15.54 -9.37
CA VAL A 281 32.58 -16.14 -10.72
C VAL A 281 33.55 -15.40 -11.64
N THR A 282 33.83 -14.11 -11.39
CA THR A 282 34.92 -13.40 -12.08
C THR A 282 36.31 -13.94 -11.71
N GLY A 283 36.40 -14.74 -10.66
CA GLY A 283 37.64 -15.49 -10.29
C GLY A 283 37.96 -16.67 -11.19
N LEU A 284 37.00 -17.21 -11.96
CA LEU A 284 37.20 -18.31 -12.92
C LEU A 284 37.75 -17.86 -14.27
N VAL A 285 37.60 -16.59 -14.63
CA VAL A 285 38.31 -16.00 -15.75
C VAL A 285 39.64 -15.48 -15.20
N PRO A 286 40.81 -15.85 -15.76
CA PRO A 286 42.10 -15.39 -15.26
C PRO A 286 42.29 -13.89 -15.57
N THR A 287 41.50 -13.08 -14.90
CA THR A 287 41.53 -11.59 -15.01
C THR A 287 42.86 -11.02 -14.52
N ARG A 288 43.69 -11.84 -13.84
CA ARG A 288 45.08 -11.50 -13.48
C ARG A 288 45.99 -11.30 -14.70
N LEU A 289 45.62 -11.87 -15.85
CA LEU A 289 46.37 -11.73 -17.11
C LEU A 289 45.91 -10.51 -17.94
N LEU A 290 44.81 -9.88 -17.58
CA LEU A 290 44.35 -8.65 -18.25
C LEU A 290 44.94 -7.40 -17.56
N PRO A 291 45.45 -6.44 -18.32
CA PRO A 291 45.85 -5.14 -17.78
C PRO A 291 44.74 -4.55 -16.94
N ARG A 292 45.06 -3.87 -15.82
CA ARG A 292 44.08 -3.30 -14.90
C ARG A 292 43.04 -2.40 -15.59
N SER A 293 43.40 -1.75 -16.68
CA SER A 293 42.56 -0.90 -17.52
C SER A 293 41.54 -1.66 -18.40
N LEU A 294 41.73 -2.95 -18.63
CA LEU A 294 40.85 -3.80 -19.47
C LEU A 294 40.00 -4.77 -18.66
N ARG A 295 40.00 -4.66 -17.32
CA ARG A 295 39.11 -5.47 -16.48
C ARG A 295 37.68 -5.00 -16.67
N PRO A 296 36.68 -5.90 -16.83
CA PRO A 296 35.28 -5.53 -17.05
C PRO A 296 34.75 -4.55 -16.02
N THR A 297 35.13 -4.71 -14.74
CA THR A 297 34.74 -3.80 -13.65
C THR A 297 35.40 -2.41 -13.75
N ALA A 298 36.64 -2.33 -14.22
CA ALA A 298 37.35 -1.06 -14.42
C ALA A 298 36.80 -0.31 -15.66
N LEU A 299 36.49 -1.06 -16.74
CA LEU A 299 35.89 -0.51 -17.96
C LEU A 299 34.47 -0.02 -17.69
N LEU A 300 33.67 -0.77 -16.93
CA LEU A 300 32.33 -0.35 -16.54
C LEU A 300 32.39 0.88 -15.62
N GLY A 301 33.25 0.85 -14.60
CA GLY A 301 33.45 1.98 -13.68
C GLY A 301 34.06 3.21 -14.38
N ALA A 302 34.91 3.05 -15.40
CA ALA A 302 35.43 4.14 -16.22
C ALA A 302 34.34 4.67 -17.19
N ALA A 303 33.56 3.79 -17.79
CA ALA A 303 32.43 4.18 -18.66
C ALA A 303 31.36 4.97 -17.89
N LEU A 304 31.03 4.53 -16.66
CA LEU A 304 30.07 5.23 -15.78
C LEU A 304 30.60 6.60 -15.29
N ARG A 305 31.92 6.80 -15.27
CA ARG A 305 32.56 8.09 -14.89
C ARG A 305 32.76 9.03 -16.08
N LEU A 306 32.52 8.58 -17.31
CA LEU A 306 32.59 9.46 -18.47
C LEU A 306 31.44 10.49 -18.40
N PRO A 307 31.75 11.80 -18.50
CA PRO A 307 30.74 12.86 -18.40
C PRO A 307 29.49 12.65 -19.25
N PRO A 308 29.60 12.22 -20.53
CA PRO A 308 28.40 12.00 -21.35
C PRO A 308 27.58 10.78 -20.91
N VAL A 309 28.21 9.73 -20.36
CA VAL A 309 27.51 8.53 -19.86
C VAL A 309 26.84 8.82 -18.53
N HIS A 310 27.50 9.53 -17.63
CA HIS A 310 26.93 9.98 -16.36
C HIS A 310 25.76 10.94 -16.61
N LEU A 311 25.90 11.88 -17.56
CA LEU A 311 24.83 12.80 -17.93
C LEU A 311 23.64 12.08 -18.59
N ALA A 312 23.91 11.12 -19.48
CA ALA A 312 22.87 10.30 -20.10
C ALA A 312 22.16 9.39 -19.09
N LEU A 313 22.91 8.81 -18.13
CA LEU A 313 22.36 7.97 -17.06
C LEU A 313 21.50 8.81 -16.09
N SER A 314 22.02 9.96 -15.64
CA SER A 314 21.28 10.86 -14.74
C SER A 314 20.03 11.45 -15.40
N GLN A 315 20.09 11.81 -16.69
CA GLN A 315 18.91 12.26 -17.44
C GLN A 315 17.90 11.12 -17.67
N THR A 316 18.37 9.89 -17.87
CA THR A 316 17.50 8.72 -18.04
C THR A 316 16.87 8.33 -16.70
N ILE A 317 17.63 8.32 -15.61
CA ILE A 317 17.17 8.04 -14.24
C ILE A 317 16.19 9.13 -13.80
N GLY A 318 16.50 10.40 -14.05
CA GLY A 318 15.57 11.52 -13.76
C GLY A 318 14.26 11.43 -14.55
N ARG A 319 14.31 10.99 -15.84
CA ARG A 319 13.09 10.72 -16.63
C ARG A 319 12.29 9.51 -16.13
N LEU A 320 12.93 8.61 -15.40
CA LEU A 320 12.29 7.46 -14.73
C LEU A 320 11.68 7.85 -13.37
N GLY A 321 11.85 9.11 -12.93
CA GLY A 321 11.29 9.61 -11.67
C GLY A 321 12.08 9.21 -10.43
N ILE A 322 13.34 8.75 -10.57
CA ILE A 322 14.24 8.45 -9.46
C ILE A 322 15.20 9.64 -9.29
N PRO A 323 15.13 10.39 -8.19
CA PRO A 323 16.11 11.44 -7.92
C PRO A 323 17.53 10.85 -7.83
N PRO A 324 18.55 11.44 -8.50
CA PRO A 324 19.92 10.92 -8.45
C PRO A 324 20.48 10.81 -7.03
N GLU A 325 20.02 11.67 -6.14
CA GLU A 325 20.40 11.73 -4.72
C GLU A 325 19.98 10.45 -3.97
N VAL A 326 18.87 9.82 -4.37
CA VAL A 326 18.33 8.61 -3.75
C VAL A 326 19.28 7.42 -3.92
N LEU A 327 19.99 7.32 -5.04
CA LEU A 327 20.91 6.21 -5.30
C LEU A 327 22.06 6.13 -4.29
N GLY A 328 22.48 7.27 -3.72
CA GLY A 328 23.49 7.33 -2.67
C GLY A 328 23.00 6.90 -1.28
N HIS A 329 21.68 6.78 -1.10
CA HIS A 329 21.03 6.50 0.18
C HIS A 329 20.34 5.12 0.24
N VAL A 330 20.36 4.37 -0.84
CA VAL A 330 19.72 3.04 -0.92
C VAL A 330 20.66 1.92 -0.48
N SER A 331 21.96 2.14 -0.50
CA SER A 331 22.95 1.17 -0.06
C SER A 331 23.78 1.71 1.09
N PHE A 332 24.02 0.86 2.09
CA PHE A 332 24.82 1.21 3.25
C PHE A 332 26.10 0.36 3.29
N PRO A 333 27.29 0.95 3.50
CA PRO A 333 28.52 0.21 3.74
C PRO A 333 28.54 -0.43 5.14
N THR A 334 27.56 -0.11 5.96
CA THR A 334 27.44 -0.46 7.38
C THR A 334 26.48 -1.63 7.56
N VAL A 335 26.89 -2.62 8.32
CA VAL A 335 26.04 -3.71 8.82
C VAL A 335 25.65 -3.38 10.26
N TYR A 336 24.37 -3.36 10.57
CA TYR A 336 23.88 -2.98 11.91
C TYR A 336 23.61 -4.22 12.75
N ALA A 337 24.34 -4.37 13.87
CA ALA A 337 24.05 -5.41 14.84
C ALA A 337 22.83 -5.02 15.71
N SER A 338 21.92 -5.94 15.96
CA SER A 338 20.69 -5.73 16.75
C SER A 338 20.59 -6.64 17.98
N ARG A 339 21.70 -7.15 18.47
CA ARG A 339 21.75 -8.15 19.54
C ARG A 339 21.14 -7.68 20.87
N ALA A 340 21.28 -6.39 21.22
CA ALA A 340 20.68 -5.82 22.42
C ALA A 340 19.17 -5.69 22.25
N THR A 341 18.72 -5.19 21.09
CA THR A 341 17.30 -5.13 20.71
C THR A 341 16.66 -6.52 20.72
N GLU A 342 17.25 -7.52 20.07
CA GLU A 342 16.73 -8.89 20.01
C GLU A 342 16.59 -9.50 21.42
N ARG A 343 17.60 -9.34 22.28
CA ARG A 343 17.54 -9.78 23.69
C ARG A 343 16.46 -9.05 24.46
N ALA A 344 16.30 -7.76 24.22
CA ALA A 344 15.29 -6.98 24.90
C ALA A 344 13.87 -7.30 24.40
N LEU A 345 13.68 -7.71 23.16
CA LEU A 345 12.41 -8.14 22.58
C LEU A 345 12.12 -9.64 22.80
N ALA A 346 13.09 -10.42 23.30
CA ALA A 346 12.90 -11.86 23.49
C ALA A 346 11.68 -12.18 24.36
N GLY A 347 10.81 -13.06 23.89
CA GLY A 347 9.58 -13.47 24.57
C GLY A 347 8.39 -12.51 24.40
N SER A 348 8.55 -11.36 23.74
CA SER A 348 7.46 -10.41 23.48
C SER A 348 6.56 -10.79 22.30
N GLY A 349 7.04 -11.66 21.40
CA GLY A 349 6.39 -11.94 20.12
C GLY A 349 6.60 -10.85 19.06
N ILE A 350 7.42 -9.84 19.35
CA ILE A 350 7.73 -8.75 18.41
C ILE A 350 8.99 -9.12 17.63
N SER A 351 8.87 -9.22 16.31
CA SER A 351 9.98 -9.48 15.38
C SER A 351 9.73 -8.77 14.04
N VAL A 352 10.78 -8.52 13.29
CA VAL A 352 10.64 -7.99 11.92
C VAL A 352 10.02 -9.09 11.04
N PRO A 353 8.89 -8.83 10.36
CA PRO A 353 8.33 -9.78 9.42
C PRO A 353 9.19 -9.86 8.16
N ASP A 354 9.20 -11.01 7.50
CA ASP A 354 9.86 -11.19 6.23
C ASP A 354 9.25 -10.28 5.15
N LEU A 355 10.08 -9.52 4.42
CA LEU A 355 9.65 -8.57 3.40
C LEU A 355 8.76 -9.23 2.33
N GLU A 356 9.05 -10.47 1.92
CA GLU A 356 8.23 -11.20 0.95
C GLU A 356 6.78 -11.35 1.41
N SER A 357 6.55 -11.44 2.71
CA SER A 357 5.22 -11.65 3.30
C SER A 357 4.30 -10.43 3.14
N TYR A 358 4.84 -9.21 3.11
CA TYR A 358 4.06 -7.96 3.07
C TYR A 358 4.35 -7.04 1.86
N ALA A 359 5.36 -7.34 1.04
CA ALA A 359 5.70 -6.53 -0.14
C ALA A 359 4.50 -6.29 -1.07
N SER A 360 3.63 -7.30 -1.25
CA SER A 360 2.41 -7.15 -2.06
C SER A 360 1.38 -6.21 -1.45
N THR A 361 1.36 -6.08 -0.13
CA THR A 361 0.50 -5.15 0.60
C THR A 361 1.00 -3.72 0.41
N LEU A 362 2.31 -3.49 0.57
CA LEU A 362 2.95 -2.19 0.30
C LEU A 362 2.75 -1.75 -1.15
N TRP A 363 2.94 -2.66 -2.10
CA TRP A 363 2.71 -2.40 -3.52
C TRP A 363 1.26 -1.99 -3.79
N SER A 364 0.30 -2.73 -3.23
CA SER A 364 -1.13 -2.45 -3.43
C SER A 364 -1.53 -1.09 -2.87
N TRP A 365 -1.03 -0.72 -1.69
CA TRP A 365 -1.25 0.60 -1.12
C TRP A 365 -0.66 1.72 -1.99
N TRP A 366 0.56 1.52 -2.47
CA TRP A 366 1.19 2.49 -3.36
C TRP A 366 0.39 2.70 -4.65
N GLU A 367 -0.05 1.62 -5.31
CA GLU A 367 -0.91 1.73 -6.51
C GLU A 367 -2.24 2.44 -6.21
N GLU A 368 -2.81 2.21 -5.03
CA GLU A 368 -4.07 2.83 -4.64
C GLU A 368 -3.90 4.31 -4.29
N VAL A 369 -2.92 4.62 -3.43
CA VAL A 369 -2.86 5.90 -2.74
C VAL A 369 -1.73 6.81 -3.23
N LEU A 370 -0.53 6.29 -3.42
CA LEU A 370 0.66 7.10 -3.69
C LEU A 370 0.99 7.25 -5.18
N ASP A 371 0.48 6.37 -6.04
CA ASP A 371 0.69 6.48 -7.48
C ASP A 371 -0.09 7.67 -8.05
N GLU A 372 0.63 8.69 -8.45
CA GLU A 372 0.07 9.91 -9.03
C GLU A 372 0.13 9.95 -10.57
N SER A 373 0.59 8.89 -11.21
CA SER A 373 0.78 8.85 -12.67
C SER A 373 -0.50 9.14 -13.47
N ILE A 374 -1.67 8.98 -12.86
CA ILE A 374 -2.96 9.31 -13.48
C ILE A 374 -3.12 10.82 -13.70
N LYS A 375 -2.50 11.66 -12.86
CA LYS A 375 -2.53 13.12 -13.00
C LYS A 375 -1.74 13.59 -14.22
N ASP A 376 -0.75 12.81 -14.65
CA ASP A 376 0.09 13.08 -15.82
C ASP A 376 -0.59 12.64 -17.13
N ASP A 377 -1.65 11.84 -17.05
CA ASP A 377 -2.43 11.42 -18.22
C ASP A 377 -3.48 12.49 -18.59
N ALA A 378 -3.08 13.39 -19.45
CA ALA A 378 -3.92 14.50 -19.91
C ALA A 378 -5.24 14.04 -20.57
N ALA A 379 -5.30 12.84 -21.15
CA ALA A 379 -6.53 12.30 -21.75
C ALA A 379 -7.50 11.88 -20.64
N THR A 380 -7.01 11.18 -19.62
CA THR A 380 -7.80 10.76 -18.46
C THR A 380 -8.30 11.96 -17.66
N VAL A 381 -7.42 12.92 -17.35
CA VAL A 381 -7.83 14.15 -16.63
C VAL A 381 -8.90 14.91 -17.41
N ARG A 382 -8.73 15.08 -18.71
CA ARG A 382 -9.73 15.78 -19.56
C ARG A 382 -11.09 15.07 -19.58
N ALA A 383 -11.09 13.74 -19.58
CA ALA A 383 -12.32 12.95 -19.65
C ALA A 383 -13.07 12.93 -18.31
N LEU A 384 -12.35 13.03 -17.18
CA LEU A 384 -12.89 12.79 -15.84
C LEU A 384 -13.02 14.07 -14.98
N ALA A 385 -12.27 15.14 -15.29
CA ALA A 385 -12.32 16.37 -14.50
C ALA A 385 -13.75 16.93 -14.38
N ASN A 386 -14.15 17.22 -13.15
CA ASN A 386 -15.48 17.73 -12.79
C ASN A 386 -16.65 16.79 -13.17
N LYS A 387 -16.39 15.51 -13.39
CA LYS A 387 -17.40 14.50 -13.69
C LYS A 387 -17.86 13.78 -12.42
N THR A 388 -19.15 13.49 -12.32
CA THR A 388 -19.71 12.68 -11.25
C THR A 388 -19.70 11.21 -11.64
N VAL A 389 -19.14 10.39 -10.74
CA VAL A 389 -18.96 8.94 -10.97
C VAL A 389 -19.58 8.16 -9.82
N VAL A 390 -20.75 7.56 -10.03
CA VAL A 390 -21.35 6.64 -9.05
C VAL A 390 -20.61 5.31 -9.08
N ILE A 391 -20.03 4.91 -7.95
CA ILE A 391 -19.24 3.67 -7.84
C ILE A 391 -19.86 2.76 -6.78
N THR A 392 -20.38 1.62 -7.20
CA THR A 392 -20.93 0.64 -6.28
C THR A 392 -19.85 -0.29 -5.74
N GLY A 393 -19.97 -0.71 -4.47
CA GLY A 393 -18.95 -1.49 -3.79
C GLY A 393 -17.66 -0.70 -3.53
N ALA A 394 -17.78 0.61 -3.32
CA ALA A 394 -16.66 1.55 -3.16
C ALA A 394 -15.95 1.46 -1.79
N SER A 395 -16.38 0.59 -0.89
CA SER A 395 -15.80 0.43 0.46
C SER A 395 -14.55 -0.46 0.51
N SER A 396 -14.20 -1.16 -0.58
CA SER A 396 -13.04 -2.05 -0.64
C SER A 396 -12.69 -2.47 -2.07
N GLY A 397 -11.49 -3.06 -2.25
CA GLY A 397 -11.07 -3.70 -3.48
C GLY A 397 -11.13 -2.77 -4.70
N ILE A 398 -11.61 -3.27 -5.83
CA ILE A 398 -11.64 -2.55 -7.12
C ILE A 398 -12.39 -1.21 -6.99
N GLY A 399 -13.57 -1.22 -6.35
CA GLY A 399 -14.39 -0.01 -6.24
C GLY A 399 -13.72 1.11 -5.44
N ARG A 400 -13.05 0.77 -4.33
CA ARG A 400 -12.31 1.73 -3.52
C ARG A 400 -11.14 2.32 -4.30
N VAL A 401 -10.31 1.48 -4.92
CA VAL A 401 -9.17 1.94 -5.72
C VAL A 401 -9.63 2.80 -6.90
N THR A 402 -10.70 2.39 -7.59
CA THR A 402 -11.29 3.18 -8.68
C THR A 402 -11.73 4.56 -8.16
N ALA A 403 -12.39 4.63 -7.00
CA ALA A 403 -12.84 5.89 -6.42
C ALA A 403 -11.67 6.84 -6.13
N VAL A 404 -10.60 6.35 -5.51
CA VAL A 404 -9.39 7.14 -5.24
C VAL A 404 -8.75 7.62 -6.54
N GLN A 405 -8.63 6.77 -7.54
CA GLN A 405 -7.97 7.12 -8.80
C GLN A 405 -8.79 8.11 -9.65
N VAL A 406 -10.13 7.96 -9.74
CA VAL A 406 -10.94 8.94 -10.46
C VAL A 406 -10.95 10.31 -9.76
N ALA A 407 -10.91 10.33 -8.42
CA ALA A 407 -10.76 11.57 -7.65
C ALA A 407 -9.42 12.26 -7.94
N LYS A 408 -8.32 11.52 -8.04
CA LYS A 408 -7.00 12.05 -8.46
C LYS A 408 -7.02 12.65 -9.86
N ALA A 409 -7.87 12.13 -10.76
CA ALA A 409 -8.09 12.69 -12.10
C ALA A 409 -9.04 13.89 -12.11
N GLY A 410 -9.50 14.35 -10.94
CA GLY A 410 -10.37 15.52 -10.79
C GLY A 410 -11.88 15.22 -10.90
N ALA A 411 -12.30 13.95 -10.89
CA ALA A 411 -13.71 13.57 -10.80
C ALA A 411 -14.23 13.64 -9.37
N VAL A 412 -15.55 13.63 -9.21
CA VAL A 412 -16.26 13.55 -7.94
C VAL A 412 -16.88 12.15 -7.80
N PRO A 413 -16.23 11.20 -7.11
CA PRO A 413 -16.82 9.89 -6.87
C PRO A 413 -17.94 9.94 -5.84
N ILE A 414 -19.05 9.28 -6.19
CA ILE A 414 -20.19 9.02 -5.33
C ILE A 414 -20.07 7.57 -4.89
N LEU A 415 -19.74 7.37 -3.62
CA LEU A 415 -19.38 6.07 -3.03
C LEU A 415 -20.63 5.36 -2.54
N VAL A 416 -20.93 4.17 -3.07
CA VAL A 416 -22.11 3.40 -2.68
C VAL A 416 -21.69 2.01 -2.17
N ALA A 417 -22.01 1.70 -0.91
CA ALA A 417 -21.90 0.36 -0.32
C ALA A 417 -22.73 0.28 0.99
N ARG A 418 -22.83 -0.93 1.58
CA ARG A 418 -23.64 -1.14 2.78
C ARG A 418 -23.05 -0.53 4.06
N GLY A 419 -21.73 -0.69 4.24
CA GLY A 419 -21.04 -0.32 5.48
C GLY A 419 -20.66 1.16 5.47
N ARG A 420 -21.31 1.97 6.33
CA ARG A 420 -21.06 3.40 6.49
C ARG A 420 -19.59 3.69 6.83
N ASP A 421 -19.05 3.08 7.88
CA ASP A 421 -17.69 3.35 8.38
C ASP A 421 -16.61 3.18 7.31
N LYS A 422 -16.74 2.10 6.50
CA LYS A 422 -15.79 1.83 5.40
C LYS A 422 -15.94 2.80 4.23
N LEU A 423 -17.15 3.27 3.95
CA LEU A 423 -17.38 4.31 2.94
C LEU A 423 -16.78 5.64 3.38
N GLU A 424 -17.04 6.04 4.62
CA GLU A 424 -16.48 7.25 5.21
C GLU A 424 -14.94 7.19 5.31
N SER A 425 -14.37 6.01 5.59
CA SER A 425 -12.92 5.81 5.52
C SER A 425 -12.38 6.04 4.10
N THR A 426 -13.09 5.59 3.07
CA THR A 426 -12.69 5.85 1.67
C THR A 426 -12.86 7.33 1.31
N GLN A 427 -13.93 7.96 1.75
CA GLN A 427 -14.18 9.39 1.57
C GLN A 427 -13.06 10.23 2.22
N ARG A 428 -12.77 10.00 3.51
CA ARG A 428 -11.66 10.66 4.22
C ARG A 428 -10.30 10.45 3.55
N LEU A 429 -10.07 9.27 2.98
CA LEU A 429 -8.83 9.00 2.22
C LEU A 429 -8.74 9.92 1.00
N ILE A 430 -9.82 10.07 0.23
CA ILE A 430 -9.88 10.93 -0.95
C ILE A 430 -9.69 12.40 -0.54
N GLU A 431 -10.37 12.85 0.51
CA GLU A 431 -10.31 14.22 1.02
C GLU A 431 -8.92 14.59 1.56
N ARG A 432 -8.24 13.68 2.26
CA ARG A 432 -6.85 13.85 2.70
C ARG A 432 -5.86 14.07 1.55
N HIS A 433 -6.19 13.58 0.35
CA HIS A 433 -5.38 13.78 -0.85
C HIS A 433 -5.91 14.89 -1.76
N GLY A 434 -6.78 15.77 -1.22
CA GLY A 434 -7.27 16.97 -1.91
C GLY A 434 -8.39 16.73 -2.91
N GLY A 435 -9.01 15.54 -2.93
CA GLY A 435 -10.18 15.23 -3.72
C GLY A 435 -11.49 15.53 -2.97
N THR A 436 -12.60 15.41 -3.67
CA THR A 436 -13.97 15.51 -3.10
C THR A 436 -14.69 14.20 -3.37
N ALA A 437 -15.40 13.65 -2.37
CA ALA A 437 -16.20 12.44 -2.51
C ALA A 437 -17.44 12.49 -1.60
N TYR A 438 -18.48 11.75 -1.98
CA TYR A 438 -19.72 11.66 -1.19
C TYR A 438 -20.06 10.20 -0.90
N ALA A 439 -20.42 9.89 0.35
CA ALA A 439 -20.72 8.54 0.81
C ALA A 439 -22.24 8.34 0.98
N TYR A 440 -22.78 7.34 0.26
CA TYR A 440 -24.20 6.94 0.32
C TYR A 440 -24.31 5.48 0.75
N PRO A 441 -24.55 5.20 2.03
CA PRO A 441 -24.80 3.84 2.50
C PRO A 441 -26.08 3.27 1.90
N CYS A 442 -25.97 2.15 1.16
CA CYS A 442 -27.12 1.48 0.55
C CYS A 442 -26.87 -0.03 0.40
N ASP A 443 -27.85 -0.86 0.76
CA ASP A 443 -27.83 -2.28 0.42
C ASP A 443 -28.43 -2.48 -0.97
N LEU A 444 -27.57 -2.77 -1.94
CA LEU A 444 -27.98 -3.03 -3.33
C LEU A 444 -28.71 -4.37 -3.53
N SER A 445 -28.97 -5.12 -2.47
CA SER A 445 -29.90 -6.26 -2.50
C SER A 445 -31.33 -5.85 -2.18
N ASP A 446 -31.56 -4.64 -1.70
CA ASP A 446 -32.84 -4.04 -1.38
C ASP A 446 -33.23 -3.06 -2.49
N LEU A 447 -34.27 -3.39 -3.25
CA LEU A 447 -34.70 -2.58 -4.40
C LEU A 447 -35.36 -1.26 -3.97
N ASP A 448 -36.06 -1.23 -2.82
CA ASP A 448 -36.67 0.01 -2.29
C ASP A 448 -35.60 0.98 -1.79
N ALA A 449 -34.52 0.44 -1.18
CA ALA A 449 -33.35 1.23 -0.81
C ALA A 449 -32.65 1.85 -2.04
N ILE A 450 -32.58 1.11 -3.15
CA ILE A 450 -32.03 1.63 -4.42
C ILE A 450 -32.92 2.73 -4.99
N ASP A 451 -34.23 2.58 -4.95
CA ASP A 451 -35.16 3.62 -5.43
C ASP A 451 -35.02 4.91 -4.62
N THR A 452 -34.86 4.79 -3.31
CA THR A 452 -34.58 5.92 -2.42
C THR A 452 -33.25 6.58 -2.77
N LEU A 453 -32.19 5.77 -2.94
CA LEU A 453 -30.87 6.26 -3.32
C LEU A 453 -30.91 7.01 -4.66
N THR A 454 -31.53 6.44 -5.70
CA THR A 454 -31.54 7.07 -7.03
C THR A 454 -32.29 8.40 -7.03
N LYS A 455 -33.39 8.53 -6.26
CA LYS A 455 -34.08 9.80 -6.07
C LYS A 455 -33.17 10.83 -5.40
N GLN A 456 -32.52 10.44 -4.30
CA GLN A 456 -31.60 11.30 -3.58
C GLN A 456 -30.44 11.75 -4.48
N LEU A 457 -29.83 10.85 -5.25
CA LEU A 457 -28.75 11.21 -6.18
C LEU A 457 -29.22 12.21 -7.26
N CYS A 458 -30.45 12.07 -7.76
CA CYS A 458 -31.01 13.01 -8.72
C CYS A 458 -31.36 14.38 -8.11
N GLU A 459 -31.57 14.45 -6.78
CA GLU A 459 -31.79 15.70 -6.03
C GLU A 459 -30.45 16.36 -5.69
N ASP A 460 -29.46 15.59 -5.24
CA ASP A 460 -28.18 16.11 -4.75
C ASP A 460 -27.24 16.52 -5.89
N PHE A 461 -27.35 15.89 -7.08
CA PHE A 461 -26.46 16.12 -8.22
C PHE A 461 -27.24 16.51 -9.48
N GLU A 462 -26.81 17.59 -10.12
CA GLU A 462 -27.39 18.02 -11.40
C GLU A 462 -27.14 16.99 -12.50
N HIS A 463 -25.93 16.37 -12.50
CA HIS A 463 -25.50 15.37 -13.47
C HIS A 463 -24.93 14.13 -12.79
N VAL A 464 -25.25 12.95 -13.34
CA VAL A 464 -24.55 11.69 -13.10
C VAL A 464 -23.93 11.28 -14.43
N ASP A 465 -22.63 11.54 -14.60
CA ASP A 465 -21.93 11.28 -15.88
C ASP A 465 -21.62 9.79 -16.08
N PHE A 466 -21.24 9.12 -14.99
CA PHE A 466 -20.80 7.73 -15.04
C PHE A 466 -21.41 6.88 -13.91
N VAL A 467 -21.70 5.62 -14.23
CA VAL A 467 -22.07 4.60 -13.24
C VAL A 467 -21.14 3.40 -13.38
N VAL A 468 -20.47 3.03 -12.31
CA VAL A 468 -19.64 1.83 -12.24
C VAL A 468 -20.33 0.78 -11.36
N ASN A 469 -20.96 -0.20 -12.00
CA ASN A 469 -21.56 -1.38 -11.36
C ASN A 469 -20.46 -2.36 -10.97
N ASN A 470 -19.82 -2.12 -9.82
CA ASN A 470 -18.74 -2.94 -9.28
C ASN A 470 -19.21 -3.82 -8.11
N ALA A 471 -20.22 -3.40 -7.35
CA ALA A 471 -20.75 -4.21 -6.26
C ALA A 471 -21.13 -5.62 -6.76
N GLY A 472 -20.74 -6.63 -6.00
CA GLY A 472 -21.03 -7.99 -6.35
C GLY A 472 -20.57 -8.97 -5.30
N ARG A 473 -21.04 -10.20 -5.43
CA ARG A 473 -20.59 -11.36 -4.64
C ARG A 473 -20.29 -12.52 -5.54
N SER A 474 -19.32 -13.33 -5.16
CA SER A 474 -19.00 -14.59 -5.82
C SER A 474 -19.25 -15.75 -4.87
N ASN A 475 -19.73 -16.87 -5.42
CA ASN A 475 -19.87 -18.11 -4.69
C ASN A 475 -19.21 -19.22 -5.51
N ARG A 476 -18.15 -19.84 -4.94
CA ARG A 476 -17.45 -20.97 -5.52
C ARG A 476 -17.91 -22.25 -4.86
N ARG A 477 -18.83 -22.97 -5.49
CA ARG A 477 -19.38 -24.23 -5.00
C ARG A 477 -19.82 -25.11 -6.16
N SER A 478 -19.53 -26.42 -6.09
CA SER A 478 -20.04 -27.37 -7.07
C SER A 478 -21.57 -27.51 -6.99
N LEU A 479 -22.22 -27.84 -8.10
CA LEU A 479 -23.66 -28.06 -8.11
C LEU A 479 -24.07 -29.13 -7.10
N LYS A 480 -23.30 -30.20 -6.98
CA LYS A 480 -23.51 -31.27 -6.00
C LYS A 480 -23.60 -30.79 -4.55
N LEU A 481 -22.86 -29.73 -4.20
CA LEU A 481 -22.91 -29.10 -2.88
C LEU A 481 -23.93 -27.96 -2.80
N SER A 482 -24.70 -27.72 -3.85
CA SER A 482 -25.66 -26.62 -3.97
C SER A 482 -27.09 -27.12 -4.14
N GLU A 483 -27.33 -28.43 -4.12
CA GLU A 483 -28.65 -29.04 -4.38
C GLU A 483 -29.73 -28.56 -3.39
N ASP A 484 -29.37 -28.33 -2.15
CA ASP A 484 -30.20 -27.79 -1.07
C ASP A 484 -30.02 -26.29 -0.80
N ARG A 485 -29.33 -25.59 -1.69
CA ARG A 485 -28.87 -24.21 -1.46
C ARG A 485 -29.29 -23.24 -2.56
N PHE A 486 -30.51 -23.36 -3.02
CA PHE A 486 -31.02 -22.48 -4.09
C PHE A 486 -30.95 -20.99 -3.72
N HIS A 487 -31.05 -20.66 -2.43
CA HIS A 487 -30.87 -19.31 -1.91
C HIS A 487 -29.50 -18.65 -2.27
N ASP A 488 -28.48 -19.45 -2.58
CA ASP A 488 -27.19 -18.90 -3.03
C ASP A 488 -27.31 -18.33 -4.45
N PHE A 489 -28.15 -18.91 -5.30
CA PHE A 489 -28.48 -18.38 -6.64
C PHE A 489 -29.32 -17.12 -6.54
N GLU A 490 -30.36 -17.12 -5.71
CA GLU A 490 -31.24 -15.97 -5.51
C GLU A 490 -30.44 -14.76 -4.99
N ARG A 491 -29.65 -14.94 -3.94
CA ARG A 491 -28.82 -13.86 -3.37
C ARG A 491 -27.77 -13.32 -4.35
N THR A 492 -27.23 -14.18 -5.21
CA THR A 492 -26.24 -13.78 -6.19
C THR A 492 -26.90 -13.00 -7.33
N MET A 493 -28.03 -13.46 -7.82
CA MET A 493 -28.84 -12.75 -8.81
C MET A 493 -29.33 -11.41 -8.27
N GLN A 494 -29.83 -11.39 -7.02
CA GLN A 494 -30.36 -10.17 -6.39
C GLN A 494 -29.35 -9.04 -6.38
N LEU A 495 -28.12 -9.31 -5.94
CA LEU A 495 -27.08 -8.28 -5.87
C LEU A 495 -26.43 -7.98 -7.23
N ASN A 496 -25.99 -9.04 -7.94
CA ASN A 496 -25.13 -8.88 -9.12
C ASN A 496 -25.92 -8.45 -10.37
N TYR A 497 -27.22 -8.76 -10.42
CA TYR A 497 -28.07 -8.46 -11.56
C TYR A 497 -29.19 -7.48 -11.20
N PHE A 498 -30.16 -7.89 -10.37
CA PHE A 498 -31.33 -7.04 -10.10
C PHE A 498 -30.97 -5.70 -9.45
N GLY A 499 -30.06 -5.68 -8.47
CA GLY A 499 -29.60 -4.44 -7.85
C GLY A 499 -28.85 -3.55 -8.84
N ALA A 500 -27.99 -4.12 -9.69
CA ALA A 500 -27.23 -3.36 -10.67
C ALA A 500 -28.17 -2.72 -11.73
N ILE A 501 -29.11 -3.49 -12.30
CA ILE A 501 -30.04 -2.94 -13.30
C ILE A 501 -31.02 -1.93 -12.69
N ARG A 502 -31.49 -2.16 -11.44
CA ARG A 502 -32.41 -1.22 -10.76
C ARG A 502 -31.77 0.16 -10.56
N LEU A 503 -30.48 0.17 -10.13
CA LEU A 503 -29.73 1.41 -10.00
C LEU A 503 -29.62 2.15 -11.35
N VAL A 504 -29.23 1.44 -12.41
CA VAL A 504 -29.12 2.05 -13.75
C VAL A 504 -30.47 2.55 -14.22
N MET A 505 -31.54 1.76 -14.08
CA MET A 505 -32.89 2.16 -14.50
C MET A 505 -33.38 3.42 -13.75
N GLY A 506 -32.99 3.61 -12.50
CA GLY A 506 -33.33 4.82 -11.73
C GLY A 506 -32.59 6.07 -12.19
N LEU A 507 -31.34 5.92 -12.69
CA LEU A 507 -30.50 7.03 -13.16
C LEU A 507 -30.62 7.29 -14.67
N LEU A 508 -31.01 6.28 -15.45
CA LEU A 508 -31.07 6.32 -16.90
C LEU A 508 -31.96 7.45 -17.47
N PRO A 509 -33.16 7.74 -16.93
CA PRO A 509 -33.98 8.83 -17.42
C PRO A 509 -33.23 10.17 -17.42
N ARG A 510 -32.50 10.46 -16.36
CA ARG A 510 -31.68 11.69 -16.22
C ARG A 510 -30.55 11.74 -17.26
N MET A 511 -29.84 10.62 -17.46
CA MET A 511 -28.78 10.51 -18.46
C MET A 511 -29.34 10.73 -19.88
N ARG A 512 -30.52 10.21 -20.19
CA ARG A 512 -31.19 10.38 -21.48
C ARG A 512 -31.60 11.83 -21.73
N GLU A 513 -32.17 12.50 -20.73
CA GLU A 513 -32.51 13.94 -20.80
C GLU A 513 -31.28 14.79 -21.09
N GLN A 514 -30.15 14.47 -20.47
CA GLN A 514 -28.86 15.16 -20.65
C GLN A 514 -28.15 14.77 -21.93
N LYS A 515 -28.63 13.75 -22.65
CA LYS A 515 -27.97 13.15 -23.83
C LYS A 515 -26.51 12.78 -23.55
N SER A 516 -26.21 12.39 -22.33
CA SER A 516 -24.87 12.05 -21.88
C SER A 516 -24.94 11.08 -20.73
N GLY A 517 -24.20 9.98 -20.82
CA GLY A 517 -24.07 9.00 -19.76
C GLY A 517 -23.22 7.81 -20.20
N HIS A 518 -22.51 7.21 -19.24
CA HIS A 518 -21.78 5.97 -19.53
C HIS A 518 -21.84 5.01 -18.35
N VAL A 519 -22.20 3.77 -18.61
CA VAL A 519 -22.33 2.72 -17.60
C VAL A 519 -21.24 1.68 -17.79
N VAL A 520 -20.45 1.41 -16.76
CA VAL A 520 -19.42 0.39 -16.75
C VAL A 520 -19.85 -0.75 -15.85
N ASN A 521 -20.03 -1.94 -16.42
CA ASN A 521 -20.36 -3.16 -15.70
C ASN A 521 -19.11 -4.00 -15.44
N ILE A 522 -18.78 -4.25 -14.17
CA ILE A 522 -17.74 -5.20 -13.82
C ILE A 522 -18.31 -6.60 -13.94
N SER A 523 -18.10 -7.19 -15.10
CA SER A 523 -18.40 -8.58 -15.42
C SER A 523 -17.25 -9.51 -15.02
N SER A 524 -17.15 -10.68 -15.60
CA SER A 524 -16.13 -11.67 -15.26
C SER A 524 -15.65 -12.41 -16.48
N ILE A 525 -14.35 -12.70 -16.55
CA ILE A 525 -13.78 -13.66 -17.51
C ILE A 525 -14.53 -15.01 -17.47
N GLY A 526 -15.16 -15.32 -16.33
CA GLY A 526 -15.98 -16.51 -16.17
C GLY A 526 -17.15 -16.61 -17.16
N VAL A 527 -17.67 -15.48 -17.63
CA VAL A 527 -18.74 -15.47 -18.67
C VAL A 527 -18.18 -16.01 -20.00
N LEU A 528 -16.93 -15.71 -20.31
CA LEU A 528 -16.24 -16.14 -21.54
C LEU A 528 -15.68 -17.57 -21.46
N THR A 529 -15.38 -18.06 -20.25
CA THR A 529 -14.63 -19.30 -20.04
C THR A 529 -15.43 -20.41 -19.36
N SER A 530 -16.61 -20.10 -18.81
CA SER A 530 -17.53 -21.02 -18.12
C SER A 530 -16.87 -21.96 -17.10
N PRO A 531 -16.09 -21.45 -16.12
CA PRO A 531 -15.37 -22.28 -15.17
C PRO A 531 -16.34 -23.07 -14.27
N PRO A 532 -16.05 -24.34 -13.95
CA PRO A 532 -16.88 -25.12 -13.04
C PRO A 532 -16.92 -24.52 -11.63
N ARG A 533 -17.97 -24.82 -10.86
CA ARG A 533 -18.24 -24.33 -9.49
C ARG A 533 -18.71 -22.90 -9.36
N PHE A 534 -18.88 -22.18 -10.45
CA PHE A 534 -19.32 -20.77 -10.44
C PHE A 534 -20.69 -20.56 -11.07
N SER A 535 -21.54 -21.59 -11.11
CA SER A 535 -22.80 -21.54 -11.84
C SER A 535 -23.71 -20.36 -11.47
N ALA A 536 -23.91 -20.09 -10.17
CA ALA A 536 -24.69 -18.94 -9.70
C ALA A 536 -24.04 -17.60 -10.09
N TYR A 537 -22.73 -17.49 -9.87
CA TYR A 537 -21.98 -16.25 -10.14
C TYR A 537 -21.91 -15.93 -11.65
N VAL A 538 -21.50 -16.90 -12.45
CA VAL A 538 -21.37 -16.71 -13.91
C VAL A 538 -22.73 -16.42 -14.55
N ALA A 539 -23.79 -17.13 -14.13
CA ALA A 539 -25.15 -16.86 -14.60
C ALA A 539 -25.59 -15.41 -14.32
N SER A 540 -25.29 -14.89 -13.10
CA SER A 540 -25.67 -13.51 -12.75
C SER A 540 -24.91 -12.45 -13.56
N LYS A 541 -23.63 -12.68 -13.85
CA LYS A 541 -22.81 -11.77 -14.67
C LYS A 541 -23.17 -11.85 -16.16
N ALA A 542 -23.45 -13.04 -16.67
CA ALA A 542 -23.95 -13.24 -18.04
C ALA A 542 -25.31 -12.57 -18.26
N ALA A 543 -26.23 -12.62 -17.27
CA ALA A 543 -27.49 -11.91 -17.32
C ALA A 543 -27.30 -10.39 -17.40
N LEU A 544 -26.35 -9.83 -16.62
CA LEU A 544 -26.04 -8.40 -16.65
C LEU A 544 -25.45 -7.98 -18.00
N ASP A 545 -24.55 -8.79 -18.59
CA ASP A 545 -23.96 -8.51 -19.89
C ASP A 545 -25.02 -8.57 -21.00
N ALA A 546 -25.89 -9.58 -20.99
CA ALA A 546 -26.98 -9.70 -21.95
C ALA A 546 -27.95 -8.50 -21.86
N TRP A 547 -28.33 -8.09 -20.66
CA TRP A 547 -29.18 -6.92 -20.44
C TRP A 547 -28.51 -5.64 -20.96
N ALA A 548 -27.24 -5.42 -20.64
CA ALA A 548 -26.49 -4.26 -21.08
C ALA A 548 -26.40 -4.19 -22.62
N ASN A 549 -26.20 -5.32 -23.29
CA ASN A 549 -26.14 -5.39 -24.76
C ASN A 549 -27.47 -5.00 -25.41
N VAL A 550 -28.60 -5.45 -24.85
CA VAL A 550 -29.93 -5.08 -25.35
C VAL A 550 -30.18 -3.58 -25.13
N VAL A 551 -30.03 -3.10 -23.89
CA VAL A 551 -30.32 -1.70 -23.54
C VAL A 551 -29.38 -0.73 -24.27
N SER A 552 -28.12 -1.11 -24.48
CA SER A 552 -27.14 -0.29 -25.22
C SER A 552 -27.67 0.09 -26.61
N SER A 553 -28.33 -0.83 -27.30
CA SER A 553 -28.91 -0.57 -28.63
C SER A 553 -30.15 0.35 -28.57
N GLU A 554 -30.88 0.36 -27.44
CA GLU A 554 -32.07 1.18 -27.27
C GLU A 554 -31.74 2.64 -26.94
N VAL A 555 -30.59 2.90 -26.25
CA VAL A 555 -30.25 4.23 -25.70
C VAL A 555 -29.08 4.91 -26.39
N ILE A 556 -28.49 4.31 -27.40
CA ILE A 556 -27.34 4.91 -28.13
C ILE A 556 -27.74 6.25 -28.78
N GLY A 557 -28.97 6.37 -29.24
CA GLY A 557 -29.51 7.62 -29.78
C GLY A 557 -29.72 8.72 -28.75
N ASP A 558 -29.79 8.36 -27.47
CA ASP A 558 -29.90 9.27 -26.32
C ASP A 558 -28.53 9.70 -25.76
N GLY A 559 -27.43 9.31 -26.39
CA GLY A 559 -26.07 9.64 -25.95
C GLY A 559 -25.58 8.83 -24.74
N VAL A 560 -26.25 7.72 -24.42
CA VAL A 560 -25.85 6.82 -23.33
C VAL A 560 -25.17 5.58 -23.91
N SER A 561 -24.09 5.14 -23.27
CA SER A 561 -23.30 3.99 -23.71
C SER A 561 -22.95 3.07 -22.54
N PHE A 562 -22.57 1.83 -22.87
CA PHE A 562 -22.23 0.78 -21.90
C PHE A 562 -20.87 0.16 -22.24
N THR A 563 -20.12 -0.21 -21.20
CA THR A 563 -18.93 -1.06 -21.30
C THR A 563 -19.05 -2.23 -20.33
N SER A 564 -18.88 -3.46 -20.83
CA SER A 564 -18.71 -4.65 -19.98
C SER A 564 -17.22 -5.01 -19.86
N ILE A 565 -16.71 -5.12 -18.62
CA ILE A 565 -15.33 -5.53 -18.36
C ILE A 565 -15.33 -6.98 -17.89
N HIS A 566 -14.84 -7.90 -18.71
CA HIS A 566 -14.68 -9.30 -18.32
C HIS A 566 -13.42 -9.45 -17.45
N MET A 567 -13.57 -9.05 -16.18
CA MET A 567 -12.49 -8.94 -15.21
C MET A 567 -11.86 -10.30 -14.94
N PRO A 568 -10.52 -10.43 -15.04
CA PRO A 568 -9.83 -11.64 -14.58
C PRO A 568 -9.84 -11.74 -13.06
N LEU A 569 -9.21 -12.79 -12.50
CA LEU A 569 -9.09 -12.95 -11.07
C LEU A 569 -8.30 -11.78 -10.45
N VAL A 570 -8.93 -11.05 -9.53
CA VAL A 570 -8.37 -9.87 -8.87
C VAL A 570 -8.15 -10.15 -7.39
N ARG A 571 -7.00 -9.78 -6.85
CA ARG A 571 -6.63 -9.94 -5.43
C ARG A 571 -7.42 -8.97 -4.55
N THR A 572 -8.58 -9.39 -4.10
CA THR A 572 -9.51 -8.60 -3.28
C THR A 572 -10.02 -9.43 -2.11
N PRO A 573 -10.63 -8.82 -1.09
CA PRO A 573 -11.26 -9.55 0.01
C PRO A 573 -12.29 -10.60 -0.45
N MET A 574 -12.88 -10.43 -1.64
CA MET A 574 -13.84 -11.40 -2.21
C MET A 574 -13.22 -12.78 -2.45
N ILE A 575 -11.95 -12.86 -2.82
CA ILE A 575 -11.27 -14.14 -3.12
C ILE A 575 -10.49 -14.70 -1.92
N ALA A 576 -10.23 -13.89 -0.89
CA ALA A 576 -9.43 -14.24 0.30
C ALA A 576 -9.88 -15.55 1.00
N PRO A 577 -11.18 -15.91 1.07
CA PRO A 577 -11.59 -17.19 1.66
C PRO A 577 -11.08 -18.42 0.91
N THR A 578 -10.61 -18.28 -0.33
CA THR A 578 -10.13 -19.39 -1.16
C THR A 578 -8.61 -19.35 -1.26
N LYS A 579 -7.90 -19.91 -0.27
CA LYS A 579 -6.43 -19.97 -0.20
C LYS A 579 -5.73 -20.52 -1.44
N LEU A 580 -6.44 -21.27 -2.28
CA LEU A 580 -5.95 -21.75 -3.57
C LEU A 580 -5.49 -20.58 -4.47
N TYR A 581 -6.18 -19.43 -4.38
CA TYR A 581 -5.89 -18.25 -5.20
C TYR A 581 -4.63 -17.48 -4.80
N ASP A 582 -4.09 -17.72 -3.61
CA ASP A 582 -2.82 -17.10 -3.17
C ASP A 582 -1.66 -17.48 -4.11
N ARG A 583 -1.76 -18.64 -4.75
CA ARG A 583 -0.75 -19.18 -5.67
C ARG A 583 -1.08 -18.96 -7.16
N PHE A 584 -2.23 -18.36 -7.46
CA PHE A 584 -2.67 -18.20 -8.85
C PHE A 584 -2.31 -16.84 -9.42
N PRO A 585 -2.11 -16.75 -10.75
CA PRO A 585 -1.92 -15.44 -11.39
C PRO A 585 -3.18 -14.59 -11.21
N THR A 586 -3.13 -13.62 -10.30
CA THR A 586 -4.19 -12.63 -10.05
C THR A 586 -3.70 -11.25 -10.48
N ILE A 587 -4.52 -10.34 -10.88
CA ILE A 587 -4.13 -8.93 -11.02
C ILE A 587 -4.36 -8.16 -9.71
N SER A 588 -3.68 -7.01 -9.52
CA SER A 588 -3.92 -6.15 -8.38
C SER A 588 -5.25 -5.37 -8.52
N PRO A 589 -5.82 -4.85 -7.41
CA PRO A 589 -6.93 -3.90 -7.49
C PRO A 589 -6.58 -2.64 -8.31
N GLY A 590 -5.33 -2.18 -8.29
CA GLY A 590 -4.84 -1.07 -9.10
C GLY A 590 -4.89 -1.37 -10.60
N GLU A 591 -4.39 -2.54 -11.03
CA GLU A 591 -4.50 -2.99 -12.43
C GLU A 591 -5.97 -3.13 -12.87
N ALA A 592 -6.86 -3.58 -11.97
CA ALA A 592 -8.28 -3.68 -12.25
C ALA A 592 -8.93 -2.29 -12.38
N ALA A 593 -8.62 -1.35 -11.48
CA ALA A 593 -9.10 0.02 -11.53
C ALA A 593 -8.64 0.73 -12.81
N HIS A 594 -7.39 0.50 -13.25
CA HIS A 594 -6.91 1.03 -14.54
C HIS A 594 -7.78 0.57 -15.73
N LYS A 595 -8.28 -0.67 -15.72
CA LYS A 595 -9.25 -1.13 -16.75
C LYS A 595 -10.58 -0.40 -16.65
N VAL A 596 -11.03 -0.07 -15.43
CA VAL A 596 -12.25 0.72 -15.24
C VAL A 596 -12.05 2.15 -15.75
N ILE A 597 -10.92 2.78 -15.43
CA ILE A 597 -10.59 4.12 -15.93
C ILE A 597 -10.53 4.13 -17.45
N ARG A 598 -9.88 3.15 -18.05
CA ARG A 598 -9.87 3.00 -19.51
C ARG A 598 -11.30 2.87 -20.07
N ALA A 599 -12.20 2.14 -19.41
CA ALA A 599 -13.60 2.06 -19.82
C ALA A 599 -14.30 3.42 -19.76
N LEU A 600 -14.03 4.22 -18.72
CA LEU A 600 -14.62 5.55 -18.55
C LEU A 600 -14.10 6.54 -19.61
N VAL A 601 -12.83 6.43 -20.02
CA VAL A 601 -12.18 7.34 -20.98
C VAL A 601 -12.49 6.94 -22.43
N ASP A 602 -12.18 5.69 -22.81
CA ASP A 602 -12.25 5.20 -24.21
C ASP A 602 -13.66 4.72 -24.59
N ARG A 603 -14.50 4.40 -23.61
CA ARG A 603 -15.87 3.89 -23.76
C ARG A 603 -16.00 2.72 -24.76
N PRO A 604 -15.11 1.71 -24.72
CA PRO A 604 -15.24 0.56 -25.59
C PRO A 604 -16.49 -0.27 -25.19
N HIS A 605 -17.03 -1.03 -26.12
CA HIS A 605 -18.15 -1.93 -25.82
C HIS A 605 -17.77 -3.01 -24.79
N GLU A 606 -16.56 -3.60 -24.93
CA GLU A 606 -16.04 -4.61 -24.05
C GLU A 606 -14.54 -4.43 -23.76
N ILE A 607 -14.13 -4.84 -22.57
CA ILE A 607 -12.71 -5.02 -22.22
C ILE A 607 -12.49 -6.47 -21.80
N ASN A 608 -11.74 -7.20 -22.63
CA ASN A 608 -11.45 -8.61 -22.47
C ASN A 608 -9.97 -8.85 -22.20
N THR A 609 -9.64 -10.03 -21.66
CA THR A 609 -8.25 -10.53 -21.63
C THR A 609 -8.02 -11.47 -22.82
N ALA A 610 -6.76 -11.64 -23.21
CA ALA A 610 -6.40 -12.59 -24.28
C ALA A 610 -6.89 -14.02 -23.95
N THR A 611 -6.77 -14.44 -22.68
CA THR A 611 -7.26 -15.74 -22.20
C THR A 611 -8.80 -15.82 -22.29
N GLY A 612 -9.52 -14.75 -21.96
CA GLY A 612 -10.97 -14.69 -22.09
C GLY A 612 -11.41 -14.85 -23.55
N ASN A 613 -10.79 -14.10 -24.47
CA ASN A 613 -11.07 -14.21 -25.90
C ASN A 613 -10.76 -15.60 -26.46
N LEU A 614 -9.65 -16.22 -26.02
CA LEU A 614 -9.33 -17.61 -26.40
C LEU A 614 -10.39 -18.59 -25.88
N GLY A 615 -10.87 -18.41 -24.64
CA GLY A 615 -11.94 -19.21 -24.05
C GLY A 615 -13.24 -19.09 -24.83
N ALA A 616 -13.68 -17.88 -25.16
CA ALA A 616 -14.86 -17.62 -25.98
C ALA A 616 -14.73 -18.27 -27.36
N LEU A 617 -13.57 -18.13 -28.01
CA LEU A 617 -13.28 -18.76 -29.29
C LEU A 617 -13.36 -20.30 -29.21
N ALA A 618 -12.76 -20.89 -28.16
CA ALA A 618 -12.80 -22.33 -27.94
C ALA A 618 -14.24 -22.86 -27.73
N HIS A 619 -15.06 -22.12 -26.98
CA HIS A 619 -16.48 -22.46 -26.82
C HIS A 619 -17.26 -22.37 -28.13
N THR A 620 -16.93 -21.43 -29.00
CA THR A 620 -17.61 -21.25 -30.30
C THR A 620 -17.19 -22.31 -31.31
N LEU A 621 -15.89 -22.57 -31.44
CA LEU A 621 -15.33 -23.42 -32.50
C LEU A 621 -15.32 -24.92 -32.11
N ALA A 622 -15.08 -25.24 -30.84
CA ALA A 622 -14.91 -26.61 -30.36
C ALA A 622 -15.59 -26.84 -28.99
N PRO A 623 -16.90 -26.63 -28.84
CA PRO A 623 -17.60 -26.66 -27.55
C PRO A 623 -17.43 -28.00 -26.82
N LYS A 624 -17.49 -29.12 -27.50
CA LYS A 624 -17.32 -30.45 -26.87
C LYS A 624 -15.93 -30.66 -26.28
N THR A 625 -14.91 -30.15 -26.95
CA THR A 625 -13.51 -30.20 -26.45
C THR A 625 -13.34 -29.27 -25.27
N ALA A 626 -13.86 -28.04 -25.34
CA ALA A 626 -13.85 -27.10 -24.25
C ALA A 626 -14.49 -27.68 -22.97
N PHE A 627 -15.65 -28.30 -23.07
CA PHE A 627 -16.31 -28.97 -21.92
C PHE A 627 -15.51 -30.15 -21.36
N ARG A 628 -14.81 -30.92 -22.19
CA ARG A 628 -13.91 -31.97 -21.69
C ARG A 628 -12.74 -31.42 -20.90
N VAL A 629 -12.11 -30.33 -21.37
CA VAL A 629 -11.02 -29.63 -20.65
C VAL A 629 -11.53 -29.06 -19.33
N LEU A 630 -12.72 -28.44 -19.33
CA LEU A 630 -13.32 -27.92 -18.10
C LEU A 630 -13.70 -29.04 -17.12
N HIS A 631 -14.10 -30.21 -17.62
CA HIS A 631 -14.37 -31.39 -16.78
C HIS A 631 -13.07 -31.91 -16.12
N LEU A 632 -11.95 -31.97 -16.84
CA LEU A 632 -10.66 -32.31 -16.26
C LEU A 632 -10.29 -31.29 -15.18
N ALA A 633 -10.46 -29.99 -15.42
CA ALA A 633 -10.25 -28.96 -14.42
C ALA A 633 -11.17 -29.14 -13.20
N TYR A 634 -12.42 -29.52 -13.41
CA TYR A 634 -13.35 -29.86 -12.32
C TYR A 634 -12.82 -31.02 -11.44
N GLN A 635 -12.17 -32.00 -12.01
CA GLN A 635 -11.58 -33.12 -11.26
C GLN A 635 -10.30 -32.70 -10.50
N VAL A 636 -9.47 -31.84 -11.10
CA VAL A 636 -8.18 -31.41 -10.54
C VAL A 636 -8.36 -30.38 -9.43
N PHE A 637 -9.34 -29.48 -9.52
CA PHE A 637 -9.57 -28.41 -8.53
C PHE A 637 -10.75 -28.77 -7.60
N PRO A 638 -10.51 -29.21 -6.35
CA PRO A 638 -11.59 -29.58 -5.42
C PRO A 638 -12.38 -28.38 -4.91
N ASP A 639 -13.54 -28.65 -4.30
CA ASP A 639 -14.27 -27.65 -3.54
C ASP A 639 -13.48 -27.19 -2.32
N SER A 640 -13.55 -25.89 -1.99
CA SER A 640 -12.88 -25.30 -0.84
C SER A 640 -13.48 -25.80 0.49
N SER A 641 -12.71 -25.70 1.59
CA SER A 641 -13.21 -26.03 2.93
C SER A 641 -14.45 -25.20 3.29
N ALA A 642 -14.48 -23.93 2.91
CA ALA A 642 -15.63 -23.05 3.09
C ALA A 642 -16.87 -23.54 2.31
N ALA A 643 -16.69 -24.06 1.08
CA ALA A 643 -17.79 -24.64 0.30
C ALA A 643 -18.37 -25.91 0.95
N LYS A 644 -17.54 -26.65 1.69
CA LYS A 644 -17.91 -27.86 2.44
C LYS A 644 -18.45 -27.58 3.84
N GLY A 645 -18.52 -26.30 4.27
CA GLY A 645 -18.94 -25.93 5.63
C GLY A 645 -17.92 -26.28 6.72
N GLN A 646 -16.65 -26.50 6.37
CA GLN A 646 -15.58 -26.85 7.31
C GLN A 646 -14.87 -25.59 7.79
N ALA A 647 -14.47 -25.56 9.07
CA ALA A 647 -13.68 -24.46 9.62
C ALA A 647 -12.31 -24.34 8.93
N PRO A 648 -11.72 -23.14 8.85
CA PRO A 648 -10.40 -22.94 8.28
C PRO A 648 -9.37 -23.83 8.99
N GLY A 649 -8.65 -24.68 8.24
CA GLY A 649 -7.60 -25.56 8.78
C GLY A 649 -7.99 -27.04 8.97
N GLN A 650 -9.25 -27.41 8.87
CA GLN A 650 -9.73 -28.81 8.97
C GLN A 650 -9.89 -29.47 7.60
N GLY A 651 -8.85 -29.57 6.80
CA GLY A 651 -8.87 -30.32 5.55
C GLY A 651 -7.86 -31.45 5.58
N PRO A 652 -8.10 -32.57 4.85
CA PRO A 652 -7.10 -33.63 4.73
C PRO A 652 -5.84 -33.06 4.08
N GLY A 653 -4.70 -33.48 4.61
CA GLY A 653 -3.37 -32.97 4.24
C GLY A 653 -3.10 -32.91 2.73
N ARG A 654 -2.13 -32.07 2.36
CA ARG A 654 -1.67 -31.65 1.02
C ARG A 654 -2.05 -32.60 -0.12
N PRO A 655 -2.84 -32.14 -1.12
CA PRO A 655 -3.12 -32.96 -2.30
C PRO A 655 -1.84 -33.15 -3.13
N ARG A 656 -1.58 -34.37 -3.58
CA ARG A 656 -0.49 -34.74 -4.49
C ARG A 656 -0.52 -34.06 -5.88
N ALA A 657 -1.51 -33.23 -6.17
CA ALA A 657 -1.76 -32.62 -7.49
C ALA A 657 -1.22 -31.17 -7.64
N GLU A 658 -0.32 -30.71 -6.78
CA GLU A 658 0.13 -29.31 -6.81
C GLU A 658 0.79 -28.88 -8.14
N GLY A 659 1.52 -29.78 -8.81
CA GLY A 659 2.16 -29.49 -10.09
C GLY A 659 1.18 -29.31 -11.27
N GLU A 660 0.19 -30.17 -11.36
CA GLU A 660 -0.82 -30.13 -12.44
C GLU A 660 -1.76 -28.92 -12.30
N GLN A 661 -2.14 -28.58 -11.06
CA GLN A 661 -2.96 -27.40 -10.76
C GLN A 661 -2.22 -26.12 -11.15
N MET A 662 -0.94 -26.00 -10.79
CA MET A 662 -0.11 -24.84 -11.13
C MET A 662 0.14 -24.73 -12.64
N MET A 663 0.36 -25.84 -13.33
CA MET A 663 0.53 -25.84 -14.78
C MET A 663 -0.75 -25.35 -15.48
N LEU A 664 -1.92 -25.87 -15.09
CA LEU A 664 -3.20 -25.45 -15.68
C LEU A 664 -3.50 -23.97 -15.39
N ALA A 665 -3.24 -23.50 -14.17
CA ALA A 665 -3.43 -22.10 -13.80
C ALA A 665 -2.49 -21.14 -14.55
N ARG A 666 -1.27 -21.57 -14.87
CA ARG A 666 -0.34 -20.78 -15.70
C ARG A 666 -0.75 -20.73 -17.17
N VAL A 667 -1.25 -21.82 -17.72
CA VAL A 667 -1.72 -21.89 -19.12
C VAL A 667 -3.01 -21.07 -19.32
N LEU A 668 -3.93 -21.14 -18.36
CA LEU A 668 -5.22 -20.44 -18.41
C LEU A 668 -5.22 -19.27 -17.40
N LYS A 669 -4.25 -18.38 -17.57
CA LYS A 669 -3.99 -17.22 -16.69
C LYS A 669 -5.24 -16.34 -16.53
N GLY A 670 -5.63 -16.09 -15.27
CA GLY A 670 -6.72 -15.20 -14.92
C GLY A 670 -8.12 -15.84 -14.91
N VAL A 671 -8.24 -17.12 -15.27
CA VAL A 671 -9.51 -17.85 -15.16
C VAL A 671 -9.78 -18.22 -13.70
N HIS A 672 -11.02 -18.15 -13.28
CA HIS A 672 -11.49 -18.61 -11.98
C HIS A 672 -11.57 -20.16 -11.97
N TRP A 673 -10.95 -20.83 -11.00
CA TRP A 673 -10.97 -22.30 -10.85
C TRP A 673 -11.61 -22.77 -9.55
#